data_6a0e9c917aab135a7ce0ef9f6b564485
#
_entry.id   6a0e9c917aab135a7ce0ef9f6b564485
#
_cell.length_a   1.000
_cell.length_b   1.000
_cell.length_c   1.000
_cell.angle_alpha   90.00
_cell.angle_beta   90.00
_cell.angle_gamma   90.00
#
_symmetry.space_group_name_H-M   'P 1'
#
loop_
_entity.id
_entity.type
_entity.pdbx_description
1 polymer ?
#
loop_
_entity_poly.entity_id
_entity_poly.type
_entity_poly.pdbx_seq_one_letter_code
_entity_poly.pdbx_strand_id
1 'polypeptide(L)'
;MSPTNSRTARLVAVGLACAGALAAASGASALTGPLETSGSRIVNASGNEVVLQGVNWFGMETATHAPHGLWTRDYRDMLAQIKAQGFNVIRLPFSLQALRSTTTSGIDYGGGRNAALQGKTPLQVMDAIINEAGRQGLGVILDNHSGADDSFMSPLWYGTGGFTEDDWVSTWQMLATRYASNRTVLGADLKNEPHGEATWGTGQANDWRRAAERAGNAVLAKAPSWLVLVEGIEGPVAGGQQLDRHWWGGNLEGVRNNPVRLSVPNRLVYSPHEYGPGVFAQPWFSSPDMSSILADRWQKGFGYIHEAGTAPILVGEFGAKNVGTDTVEGRWIRQFADYMSRKGISWTFWAWNPNSGDTGGVLQDDWQTVNTAKMSLLTSLINREPINFAPGTSPAPTPTPTPAPDPSPGPTPAPTPAPAPAPTPAPTPTPSPAPGGTPTVRFAVDSLWSGGSCGKFVIANPGTGALSPTAIGFSIPAGTSVTSTWNGAVSGTGTSRSITLPSWARVPGGGSYSDTGLCLQGTGAPTSITVTTPAGTTDPGTGAPGTPAPAPAPTPTPAPGTGSALVVAVNQDSTWDTGLCRSVTVRNTGATEVRGWRLAFTLPTSSVIRDSWNGTVSRVGEQVDVTPAAWASRIAPGQSVSAFGFCASGTAEPTGTGATAV
;
A
#
# COMPACT_ATOMS: atom_id res chain seq x y z
N MET A 1 -37.77 -42.84 -90.98
CA MET A 1 -36.68 -43.75 -91.23
C MET A 1 -35.48 -43.28 -90.43
N SER A 2 -35.39 -43.55 -89.20
CA SER A 2 -34.20 -43.37 -88.42
C SER A 2 -34.41 -44.12 -87.10
N PRO A 3 -33.52 -44.95 -86.65
CA PRO A 3 -33.67 -45.62 -85.40
C PRO A 3 -33.11 -44.82 -84.22
N THR A 4 -33.87 -44.77 -83.23
CA THR A 4 -33.53 -44.21 -81.88
C THR A 4 -32.57 -45.15 -81.17
N ASN A 5 -31.43 -44.60 -80.76
CA ASN A 5 -30.51 -45.28 -79.83
C ASN A 5 -30.72 -44.75 -78.38
N SER A 6 -31.28 -45.56 -77.59
CA SER A 6 -31.29 -45.33 -76.10
C SER A 6 -29.96 -45.71 -75.51
N ARG A 7 -29.30 -44.77 -74.87
CA ARG A 7 -28.14 -45.04 -73.95
C ARG A 7 -28.57 -44.89 -72.49
N THR A 8 -28.58 -46.01 -71.88
CA THR A 8 -28.76 -46.18 -70.46
C THR A 8 -27.58 -45.56 -69.68
N ALA A 9 -27.80 -44.47 -68.93
CA ALA A 9 -26.81 -43.90 -68.07
C ALA A 9 -26.86 -44.67 -66.76
N ARG A 10 -25.77 -45.34 -66.41
CA ARG A 10 -25.53 -45.89 -65.08
C ARG A 10 -25.09 -44.73 -64.14
N LEU A 11 -25.90 -44.40 -63.12
CA LEU A 11 -25.51 -43.57 -62.01
C LEU A 11 -24.51 -44.35 -61.13
N VAL A 12 -23.26 -43.88 -61.10
CA VAL A 12 -22.29 -44.27 -60.09
C VAL A 12 -22.49 -43.32 -58.96
N ALA A 13 -23.02 -43.77 -57.84
CA ALA A 13 -23.08 -43.03 -56.58
C ALA A 13 -21.68 -43.03 -55.94
N VAL A 14 -20.97 -41.89 -56.07
CA VAL A 14 -19.76 -41.65 -55.27
C VAL A 14 -20.21 -41.21 -53.88
N GLY A 15 -20.11 -42.10 -52.91
CA GLY A 15 -20.28 -41.75 -51.49
C GLY A 15 -19.12 -40.91 -51.02
N LEU A 16 -19.36 -39.60 -50.86
CA LEU A 16 -18.42 -38.71 -50.16
C LEU A 16 -18.53 -38.98 -48.65
N ALA A 17 -17.61 -39.78 -48.13
CA ALA A 17 -17.41 -39.90 -46.70
C ALA A 17 -16.79 -38.59 -46.21
N CYS A 18 -17.61 -37.66 -45.69
CA CYS A 18 -17.14 -36.56 -44.87
C CYS A 18 -16.61 -37.17 -43.55
N ALA A 19 -15.28 -37.42 -43.50
CA ALA A 19 -14.58 -37.59 -42.26
C ALA A 19 -14.57 -36.23 -41.58
N GLY A 20 -15.56 -35.99 -40.73
CA GLY A 20 -15.52 -34.88 -39.75
C GLY A 20 -14.33 -35.10 -38.82
N ALA A 21 -13.24 -34.37 -39.10
CA ALA A 21 -12.23 -34.16 -38.09
C ALA A 21 -12.92 -33.38 -36.96
N LEU A 22 -13.37 -34.04 -35.91
CA LEU A 22 -13.55 -33.42 -34.62
C LEU A 22 -12.15 -32.91 -34.22
N ALA A 23 -11.91 -31.61 -34.43
CA ALA A 23 -10.90 -30.92 -33.69
C ALA A 23 -11.34 -31.08 -32.24
N ALA A 24 -10.67 -31.99 -31.52
CA ALA A 24 -10.71 -31.98 -30.06
C ALA A 24 -10.26 -30.59 -29.66
N ALA A 25 -11.21 -29.75 -29.25
CA ALA A 25 -10.87 -28.59 -28.47
C ALA A 25 -10.03 -29.14 -27.30
N SER A 26 -8.74 -28.83 -27.31
CA SER A 26 -7.87 -29.08 -26.18
C SER A 26 -8.51 -28.33 -25.02
N GLY A 27 -9.31 -29.03 -24.21
CA GLY A 27 -9.93 -28.49 -23.02
C GLY A 27 -8.81 -27.92 -22.16
N ALA A 28 -8.84 -26.62 -21.93
CA ALA A 28 -7.96 -25.98 -20.98
C ALA A 28 -7.89 -26.86 -19.74
N SER A 29 -6.72 -27.37 -19.40
CA SER A 29 -6.51 -28.24 -18.25
C SER A 29 -6.96 -27.50 -17.02
N ALA A 30 -8.06 -27.91 -16.42
CA ALA A 30 -8.47 -27.40 -15.11
C ALA A 30 -7.28 -27.55 -14.16
N LEU A 31 -7.00 -26.53 -13.34
CA LEU A 31 -5.96 -26.61 -12.31
C LEU A 31 -6.31 -27.77 -11.36
N THR A 32 -5.68 -28.89 -11.54
CA THR A 32 -5.84 -30.05 -10.68
C THR A 32 -4.75 -30.05 -9.63
N GLY A 33 -5.13 -29.77 -8.39
CA GLY A 33 -4.22 -29.83 -7.25
C GLY A 33 -3.55 -28.47 -6.92
N PRO A 34 -2.70 -28.47 -5.88
CA PRO A 34 -1.95 -27.27 -5.47
C PRO A 34 -0.94 -26.87 -6.55
N LEU A 35 -0.63 -25.56 -6.59
CA LEU A 35 0.46 -25.04 -7.40
C LEU A 35 1.81 -25.29 -6.71
N GLU A 36 2.84 -25.48 -7.53
CA GLU A 36 4.21 -25.62 -7.10
C GLU A 36 5.15 -24.79 -7.98
N THR A 37 6.40 -24.57 -7.53
CA THR A 37 7.42 -23.94 -8.36
C THR A 37 8.37 -24.98 -8.92
N SER A 38 8.78 -24.80 -10.18
CA SER A 38 9.73 -25.66 -10.86
C SER A 38 10.68 -24.82 -11.71
N GLY A 39 11.87 -24.55 -11.22
CA GLY A 39 12.76 -23.56 -11.83
C GLY A 39 12.10 -22.20 -11.86
N SER A 40 12.06 -21.55 -13.02
CA SER A 40 11.40 -20.25 -13.21
C SER A 40 9.89 -20.32 -13.46
N ARG A 41 9.25 -21.48 -13.31
CA ARG A 41 7.86 -21.69 -13.65
C ARG A 41 7.00 -22.00 -12.41
N ILE A 42 5.77 -21.52 -12.41
CA ILE A 42 4.72 -22.06 -11.55
C ILE A 42 4.08 -23.22 -12.32
N VAL A 43 3.87 -24.36 -11.66
CA VAL A 43 3.30 -25.56 -12.28
C VAL A 43 2.13 -26.09 -11.47
N ASN A 44 1.20 -26.77 -12.13
CA ASN A 44 0.11 -27.50 -11.46
C ASN A 44 0.58 -28.91 -11.03
N ALA A 45 -0.29 -29.65 -10.35
CA ALA A 45 0.00 -30.99 -9.88
C ALA A 45 0.36 -32.01 -10.99
N SER A 46 0.06 -31.70 -12.26
CA SER A 46 0.45 -32.50 -13.42
C SER A 46 1.80 -32.05 -14.02
N GLY A 47 2.48 -31.05 -13.45
CA GLY A 47 3.71 -30.49 -13.94
C GLY A 47 3.56 -29.50 -15.13
N ASN A 48 2.32 -29.19 -15.52
CA ASN A 48 2.04 -28.21 -16.58
C ASN A 48 2.27 -26.79 -16.07
N GLU A 49 2.86 -25.95 -16.89
CA GLU A 49 3.07 -24.54 -16.57
C GLU A 49 1.74 -23.79 -16.40
N VAL A 50 1.72 -22.93 -15.41
CA VAL A 50 0.59 -22.06 -15.06
C VAL A 50 1.09 -20.63 -15.03
N VAL A 51 0.58 -19.76 -15.90
CA VAL A 51 0.84 -18.34 -15.83
C VAL A 51 -0.33 -17.67 -15.12
N LEU A 52 -0.08 -17.14 -13.93
CA LEU A 52 -1.08 -16.37 -13.18
C LEU A 52 -1.19 -14.97 -13.79
N GLN A 53 -2.40 -14.58 -14.16
CA GLN A 53 -2.70 -13.34 -14.87
C GLN A 53 -3.95 -12.71 -14.27
N GLY A 54 -3.78 -11.62 -13.56
CA GLY A 54 -4.88 -11.09 -12.78
C GLY A 54 -4.84 -9.62 -12.48
N VAL A 55 -5.62 -9.24 -11.50
CA VAL A 55 -5.78 -7.87 -11.03
C VAL A 55 -5.68 -7.81 -9.51
N ASN A 56 -5.23 -6.66 -9.01
CA ASN A 56 -5.41 -6.28 -7.62
C ASN A 56 -6.83 -5.73 -7.43
N TRP A 57 -7.54 -6.20 -6.41
CA TRP A 57 -8.83 -5.64 -6.00
C TRP A 57 -8.74 -5.15 -4.57
N PHE A 58 -8.35 -3.89 -4.43
CA PHE A 58 -8.03 -3.27 -3.17
C PHE A 58 -9.25 -2.71 -2.42
N GLY A 59 -9.06 -2.39 -1.14
CA GLY A 59 -10.06 -1.77 -0.25
C GLY A 59 -10.10 -2.36 1.15
N MET A 60 -9.73 -3.65 1.35
CA MET A 60 -9.75 -4.23 2.70
C MET A 60 -8.59 -3.74 3.59
N GLU A 61 -7.59 -3.12 3.03
CA GLU A 61 -6.49 -2.43 3.72
C GLU A 61 -6.83 -0.98 4.09
N THR A 62 -8.00 -0.48 3.68
CA THR A 62 -8.48 0.87 3.97
C THR A 62 -9.50 0.86 5.10
N ALA A 63 -9.91 2.04 5.57
CA ALA A 63 -10.93 2.19 6.61
C ALA A 63 -12.31 1.61 6.26
N THR A 64 -12.53 1.16 5.02
CA THR A 64 -13.76 0.43 4.65
C THR A 64 -13.74 -1.02 5.09
N HIS A 65 -12.56 -1.64 5.24
CA HIS A 65 -12.36 -3.06 5.58
C HIS A 65 -13.10 -4.02 4.64
N ALA A 66 -13.33 -3.58 3.41
CA ALA A 66 -14.01 -4.35 2.36
C ALA A 66 -13.46 -3.93 1.00
N PRO A 67 -13.44 -4.82 -0.02
CA PRO A 67 -13.03 -4.42 -1.36
C PRO A 67 -13.85 -3.23 -1.87
N HIS A 68 -13.18 -2.27 -2.51
CA HIS A 68 -13.84 -1.08 -3.02
C HIS A 68 -14.80 -1.39 -4.18
N GLY A 69 -15.80 -0.52 -4.36
CA GLY A 69 -16.85 -0.66 -5.38
C GLY A 69 -18.12 -1.36 -4.87
N LEU A 70 -18.08 -1.96 -3.68
CA LEU A 70 -19.25 -2.62 -3.11
C LEU A 70 -20.37 -1.65 -2.68
N TRP A 71 -20.08 -0.36 -2.65
CA TRP A 71 -21.10 0.69 -2.46
C TRP A 71 -21.99 0.93 -3.70
N THR A 72 -21.63 0.33 -4.86
CA THR A 72 -22.40 0.46 -6.09
C THR A 72 -22.61 -0.86 -6.83
N ARG A 73 -21.79 -1.89 -6.56
CA ARG A 73 -21.81 -3.18 -7.26
C ARG A 73 -21.99 -4.35 -6.28
N ASP A 74 -22.57 -5.44 -6.76
CA ASP A 74 -22.52 -6.72 -6.04
C ASP A 74 -21.15 -7.38 -6.24
N TYR A 75 -20.57 -7.95 -5.18
CA TYR A 75 -19.25 -8.59 -5.24
C TYR A 75 -19.21 -9.79 -6.21
N ARG A 76 -20.32 -10.48 -6.41
CA ARG A 76 -20.41 -11.60 -7.35
C ARG A 76 -20.32 -11.13 -8.78
N ASP A 77 -20.96 -10.00 -9.09
CA ASP A 77 -20.91 -9.38 -10.42
C ASP A 77 -19.51 -8.84 -10.74
N MET A 78 -18.82 -8.30 -9.71
CA MET A 78 -17.42 -7.85 -9.85
C MET A 78 -16.50 -9.03 -10.18
N LEU A 79 -16.60 -10.13 -9.44
CA LEU A 79 -15.79 -11.34 -9.69
C LEU A 79 -16.14 -12.01 -11.02
N ALA A 80 -17.42 -12.08 -11.37
CA ALA A 80 -17.86 -12.59 -12.68
C ALA A 80 -17.28 -11.75 -13.83
N GLN A 81 -17.25 -10.42 -13.67
CA GLN A 81 -16.69 -9.51 -14.66
C GLN A 81 -15.17 -9.66 -14.76
N ILE A 82 -14.44 -9.78 -13.65
CA ILE A 82 -13.01 -10.08 -13.64
C ILE A 82 -12.74 -11.37 -14.45
N LYS A 83 -13.48 -12.43 -14.16
CA LYS A 83 -13.36 -13.70 -14.90
C LYS A 83 -13.68 -13.56 -16.37
N ALA A 84 -14.73 -12.82 -16.73
CA ALA A 84 -15.15 -12.61 -18.11
C ALA A 84 -14.10 -11.81 -18.93
N GLN A 85 -13.25 -10.99 -18.29
CA GLN A 85 -12.13 -10.33 -18.95
C GLN A 85 -10.93 -11.27 -19.21
N GLY A 86 -10.98 -12.54 -18.78
CA GLY A 86 -9.95 -13.53 -19.02
C GLY A 86 -8.92 -13.68 -17.90
N PHE A 87 -9.05 -12.94 -16.81
CA PHE A 87 -8.18 -13.09 -15.65
C PHE A 87 -8.41 -14.44 -14.94
N ASN A 88 -7.38 -14.97 -14.28
CA ASN A 88 -7.44 -16.24 -13.57
C ASN A 88 -7.11 -16.12 -12.08
N VAL A 89 -6.65 -14.96 -11.62
CA VAL A 89 -6.29 -14.70 -10.23
C VAL A 89 -6.67 -13.27 -9.83
N ILE A 90 -6.99 -13.08 -8.55
CA ILE A 90 -7.02 -11.77 -7.89
C ILE A 90 -5.96 -11.73 -6.79
N ARG A 91 -5.24 -10.61 -6.66
CA ARG A 91 -4.47 -10.27 -5.49
C ARG A 91 -5.37 -9.39 -4.62
N LEU A 92 -5.56 -9.80 -3.36
CA LEU A 92 -6.51 -9.21 -2.43
C LEU A 92 -5.77 -8.55 -1.27
N PRO A 93 -5.53 -7.24 -1.34
CA PRO A 93 -4.91 -6.47 -0.27
C PRO A 93 -5.76 -6.46 1.00
N PHE A 94 -5.10 -6.49 2.18
CA PHE A 94 -5.73 -6.32 3.49
C PHE A 94 -4.76 -5.67 4.50
N SER A 95 -5.29 -4.99 5.53
CA SER A 95 -4.52 -4.55 6.69
C SER A 95 -4.68 -5.53 7.86
N LEU A 96 -3.67 -5.56 8.76
CA LEU A 96 -3.80 -6.32 10.00
C LEU A 96 -4.94 -5.76 10.86
N GLN A 97 -5.13 -4.45 10.83
CA GLN A 97 -6.20 -3.75 11.55
C GLN A 97 -7.57 -4.21 11.07
N ALA A 98 -7.78 -4.28 9.75
CA ALA A 98 -9.05 -4.75 9.18
C ALA A 98 -9.43 -6.14 9.71
N LEU A 99 -8.48 -7.07 9.75
CA LEU A 99 -8.76 -8.44 10.21
C LEU A 99 -9.05 -8.56 11.71
N ARG A 100 -8.75 -7.51 12.48
CA ARG A 100 -9.08 -7.39 13.91
C ARG A 100 -10.34 -6.57 14.15
N SER A 101 -10.84 -5.88 13.13
CA SER A 101 -12.09 -5.12 13.18
C SER A 101 -13.31 -6.05 13.19
N THR A 102 -14.38 -5.57 13.80
CA THR A 102 -15.70 -6.24 13.79
C THR A 102 -16.65 -5.62 12.78
N THR A 103 -16.28 -4.52 12.14
CA THR A 103 -17.17 -3.73 11.28
C THR A 103 -16.56 -3.50 9.91
N THR A 104 -17.42 -3.46 8.91
CA THR A 104 -17.14 -3.04 7.54
C THR A 104 -17.98 -1.82 7.18
N SER A 105 -17.53 -1.03 6.23
CA SER A 105 -18.27 0.09 5.67
C SER A 105 -18.19 0.09 4.14
N GLY A 106 -18.87 1.03 3.49
CA GLY A 106 -18.79 1.15 2.03
C GLY A 106 -19.43 -0.03 1.28
N ILE A 107 -20.39 -0.74 1.87
CA ILE A 107 -21.15 -1.83 1.23
C ILE A 107 -22.61 -1.42 1.12
N ASP A 108 -23.15 -1.43 -0.10
CA ASP A 108 -24.57 -1.18 -0.36
C ASP A 108 -25.34 -2.52 -0.36
N TYR A 109 -26.41 -2.56 0.40
CA TYR A 109 -27.32 -3.72 0.52
C TYR A 109 -28.67 -3.48 -0.17
N GLY A 110 -28.85 -2.31 -0.80
CA GLY A 110 -30.07 -1.93 -1.49
C GLY A 110 -30.43 -2.88 -2.63
N GLY A 111 -31.71 -3.23 -2.76
CA GLY A 111 -32.18 -4.12 -3.81
C GLY A 111 -31.65 -5.56 -3.71
N GLY A 112 -31.14 -5.99 -2.55
CA GLY A 112 -30.58 -7.31 -2.32
C GLY A 112 -29.11 -7.45 -2.73
N ARG A 113 -28.46 -6.37 -3.20
CA ARG A 113 -27.01 -6.35 -3.45
C ARG A 113 -26.24 -6.69 -2.18
N ASN A 114 -25.16 -7.42 -2.33
CA ASN A 114 -24.26 -7.79 -1.22
C ASN A 114 -24.98 -8.33 0.05
N ALA A 115 -26.23 -8.80 -0.06
CA ALA A 115 -27.03 -9.25 1.09
C ALA A 115 -26.30 -10.32 1.93
N ALA A 116 -25.49 -11.16 1.28
CA ALA A 116 -24.68 -12.16 1.96
C ALA A 116 -23.55 -11.57 2.81
N LEU A 117 -23.20 -10.28 2.65
CA LEU A 117 -22.16 -9.59 3.40
C LEU A 117 -22.71 -8.77 4.57
N GLN A 118 -24.04 -8.61 4.66
CA GLN A 118 -24.66 -7.80 5.70
C GLN A 118 -24.37 -8.35 7.11
N GLY A 119 -23.85 -7.45 7.98
CA GLY A 119 -23.49 -7.80 9.36
C GLY A 119 -22.24 -8.67 9.50
N LYS A 120 -21.49 -8.90 8.42
CA LYS A 120 -20.24 -9.68 8.48
C LYS A 120 -19.06 -8.82 8.93
N THR A 121 -18.16 -9.46 9.67
CA THR A 121 -16.84 -8.88 9.97
C THR A 121 -15.96 -8.86 8.71
N PRO A 122 -14.88 -8.05 8.67
CA PRO A 122 -13.97 -8.02 7.53
C PRO A 122 -13.42 -9.41 7.15
N LEU A 123 -13.05 -10.21 8.14
CA LEU A 123 -12.60 -11.59 7.90
C LEU A 123 -13.70 -12.47 7.27
N GLN A 124 -14.97 -12.28 7.65
CA GLN A 124 -16.09 -12.98 7.04
C GLN A 124 -16.45 -12.44 5.65
N VAL A 125 -16.17 -11.15 5.37
CA VAL A 125 -16.26 -10.61 4.01
C VAL A 125 -15.17 -11.24 3.14
N MET A 126 -13.94 -11.34 3.62
CA MET A 126 -12.85 -12.06 2.95
C MET A 126 -13.23 -13.50 2.63
N ASP A 127 -13.85 -14.23 3.57
CA ASP A 127 -14.39 -15.60 3.34
C ASP A 127 -15.35 -15.62 2.14
N ALA A 128 -16.28 -14.66 2.10
CA ALA A 128 -17.31 -14.62 1.04
C ALA A 128 -16.68 -14.30 -0.33
N ILE A 129 -15.72 -13.38 -0.38
CA ILE A 129 -14.97 -13.04 -1.61
C ILE A 129 -14.17 -14.25 -2.10
N ILE A 130 -13.42 -14.93 -1.23
CA ILE A 130 -12.63 -16.12 -1.58
C ILE A 130 -13.53 -17.25 -2.09
N ASN A 131 -14.62 -17.52 -1.40
CA ASN A 131 -15.54 -18.60 -1.79
C ASN A 131 -16.20 -18.30 -3.15
N GLU A 132 -16.58 -17.03 -3.38
CA GLU A 132 -17.14 -16.63 -4.66
C GLU A 132 -16.12 -16.67 -5.79
N ALA A 133 -14.88 -16.17 -5.54
CA ALA A 133 -13.78 -16.26 -6.51
C ALA A 133 -13.57 -17.72 -6.96
N GLY A 134 -13.54 -18.67 -6.01
CA GLY A 134 -13.45 -20.10 -6.32
C GLY A 134 -14.62 -20.60 -7.16
N ARG A 135 -15.86 -20.18 -6.89
CA ARG A 135 -17.05 -20.54 -7.72
C ARG A 135 -16.96 -19.97 -9.13
N GLN A 136 -16.34 -18.80 -9.32
CA GLN A 136 -16.09 -18.18 -10.63
C GLN A 136 -14.86 -18.77 -11.34
N GLY A 137 -14.09 -19.65 -10.68
CA GLY A 137 -12.86 -20.20 -11.22
C GLY A 137 -11.69 -19.20 -11.22
N LEU A 138 -11.64 -18.35 -10.20
CA LEU A 138 -10.53 -17.42 -9.93
C LEU A 138 -9.74 -17.93 -8.72
N GLY A 139 -8.41 -17.89 -8.80
CA GLY A 139 -7.53 -18.01 -7.63
C GLY A 139 -7.43 -16.71 -6.85
N VAL A 140 -7.00 -16.80 -5.59
CA VAL A 140 -6.78 -15.65 -4.72
C VAL A 140 -5.38 -15.71 -4.13
N ILE A 141 -4.62 -14.63 -4.27
CA ILE A 141 -3.40 -14.37 -3.51
C ILE A 141 -3.77 -13.36 -2.43
N LEU A 142 -3.55 -13.71 -1.17
CA LEU A 142 -3.73 -12.79 -0.06
C LEU A 142 -2.49 -11.90 0.07
N ASP A 143 -2.69 -10.59 0.17
CA ASP A 143 -1.62 -9.62 0.31
C ASP A 143 -1.74 -8.84 1.61
N ASN A 144 -0.73 -8.95 2.48
CA ASN A 144 -0.63 -8.05 3.62
C ASN A 144 -0.10 -6.68 3.16
N HIS A 145 -1.02 -5.78 2.87
CA HIS A 145 -0.71 -4.48 2.31
C HIS A 145 -0.14 -3.51 3.35
N SER A 146 -0.68 -3.58 4.59
CA SER A 146 -0.26 -2.69 5.68
C SER A 146 -0.56 -3.29 7.06
N GLY A 147 0.04 -2.70 8.09
CA GLY A 147 -0.33 -2.96 9.49
C GLY A 147 -1.65 -2.29 9.84
N ALA A 148 -1.69 -0.97 9.78
CA ALA A 148 -2.88 -0.15 10.03
C ALA A 148 -3.59 0.21 8.72
N ASP A 149 -4.84 0.65 8.84
CA ASP A 149 -5.64 1.11 7.71
C ASP A 149 -5.00 2.30 7.00
N ASP A 150 -5.14 2.36 5.69
CA ASP A 150 -4.62 3.43 4.82
C ASP A 150 -3.11 3.70 5.00
N SER A 151 -2.37 2.73 5.53
CA SER A 151 -0.94 2.85 5.85
C SER A 151 -0.04 2.10 4.84
N PHE A 152 -0.41 2.12 3.57
CA PHE A 152 0.32 1.46 2.48
C PHE A 152 1.77 1.94 2.34
N MET A 153 2.09 3.14 2.83
CA MET A 153 3.43 3.73 2.86
C MET A 153 4.30 3.20 4.03
N SER A 154 3.85 2.17 4.76
CA SER A 154 4.64 1.59 5.87
C SER A 154 5.86 0.84 5.33
N PRO A 155 7.10 1.24 5.66
CA PRO A 155 8.30 0.66 5.07
C PRO A 155 8.58 -0.77 5.53
N LEU A 156 8.20 -1.09 6.76
CA LEU A 156 8.46 -2.38 7.40
C LEU A 156 7.15 -3.15 7.67
N TRP A 157 7.27 -4.42 7.98
CA TRP A 157 6.17 -5.33 8.33
C TRP A 157 5.74 -5.21 9.79
N TYR A 158 6.29 -4.24 10.52
CA TYR A 158 5.98 -3.96 11.93
C TYR A 158 6.11 -2.46 12.23
N GLY A 159 5.59 -2.05 13.40
CA GLY A 159 5.72 -0.69 13.94
C GLY A 159 4.52 0.19 13.65
N THR A 160 3.96 0.17 12.46
CA THR A 160 2.83 1.00 12.08
C THR A 160 1.55 0.53 12.76
N GLY A 161 0.80 1.47 13.32
CA GLY A 161 -0.41 1.17 14.10
C GLY A 161 -0.15 0.40 15.39
N GLY A 162 1.11 0.31 15.83
CA GLY A 162 1.50 -0.44 17.02
C GLY A 162 1.59 -1.95 16.81
N PHE A 163 1.44 -2.44 15.58
CA PHE A 163 1.57 -3.86 15.28
C PHE A 163 3.03 -4.30 15.32
N THR A 164 3.27 -5.38 16.06
CA THR A 164 4.58 -6.02 16.17
C THR A 164 4.82 -7.01 15.03
N GLU A 165 6.05 -7.48 14.89
CA GLU A 165 6.37 -8.58 13.98
C GLU A 165 5.62 -9.87 14.36
N ASP A 166 5.43 -10.15 15.67
CA ASP A 166 4.66 -11.30 16.13
C ASP A 166 3.18 -11.18 15.76
N ASP A 167 2.60 -9.97 15.78
CA ASP A 167 1.25 -9.71 15.28
C ASP A 167 1.12 -10.05 13.80
N TRP A 168 2.10 -9.66 13.01
CA TRP A 168 2.15 -9.94 11.58
C TRP A 168 2.27 -11.45 11.30
N VAL A 169 3.23 -12.11 11.93
CA VAL A 169 3.42 -13.57 11.77
C VAL A 169 2.19 -14.36 12.24
N SER A 170 1.62 -14.00 13.41
CA SER A 170 0.43 -14.68 13.94
C SER A 170 -0.81 -14.47 13.08
N THR A 171 -0.94 -13.29 12.44
CA THR A 171 -2.01 -13.03 11.46
C THR A 171 -1.87 -13.96 10.26
N TRP A 172 -0.67 -14.13 9.73
CA TRP A 172 -0.41 -15.08 8.65
C TRP A 172 -0.68 -16.52 9.05
N GLN A 173 -0.31 -16.92 10.27
CA GLN A 173 -0.65 -18.27 10.78
C GLN A 173 -2.16 -18.49 10.91
N MET A 174 -2.90 -17.48 11.35
CA MET A 174 -4.36 -17.51 11.43
C MET A 174 -4.98 -17.69 10.05
N LEU A 175 -4.58 -16.88 9.06
CA LEU A 175 -5.10 -16.99 7.68
C LEU A 175 -4.71 -18.32 7.03
N ALA A 176 -3.47 -18.75 7.19
CA ALA A 176 -3.01 -20.03 6.68
C ALA A 176 -3.78 -21.21 7.30
N THR A 177 -4.05 -21.18 8.61
CA THR A 177 -4.88 -22.19 9.27
C THR A 177 -6.32 -22.17 8.75
N ARG A 178 -6.90 -20.96 8.59
CA ARG A 178 -8.27 -20.78 8.14
C ARG A 178 -8.51 -21.33 6.74
N TYR A 179 -7.57 -21.09 5.83
CA TYR A 179 -7.72 -21.40 4.40
C TYR A 179 -6.84 -22.57 3.92
N ALA A 180 -6.19 -23.32 4.80
CA ALA A 180 -5.28 -24.43 4.42
C ALA A 180 -5.91 -25.46 3.46
N SER A 181 -7.20 -25.74 3.62
CA SER A 181 -7.96 -26.68 2.76
C SER A 181 -8.68 -26.01 1.60
N ASN A 182 -8.70 -24.66 1.54
CA ASN A 182 -9.38 -23.93 0.49
C ASN A 182 -8.45 -23.71 -0.70
N ARG A 183 -8.63 -24.49 -1.76
CA ARG A 183 -7.79 -24.45 -2.97
C ARG A 183 -7.90 -23.15 -3.77
N THR A 184 -8.87 -22.31 -3.48
CA THR A 184 -9.02 -20.98 -4.08
C THR A 184 -7.87 -20.05 -3.64
N VAL A 185 -7.39 -20.20 -2.39
CA VAL A 185 -6.25 -19.44 -1.91
C VAL A 185 -4.97 -20.10 -2.39
N LEU A 186 -4.27 -19.42 -3.28
CA LEU A 186 -3.06 -19.92 -3.93
C LEU A 186 -1.80 -19.68 -3.09
N GLY A 187 -1.78 -18.60 -2.31
CA GLY A 187 -0.61 -18.23 -1.55
C GLY A 187 -0.73 -16.92 -0.79
N ALA A 188 0.36 -16.59 -0.13
CA ALA A 188 0.54 -15.40 0.70
C ALA A 188 1.60 -14.48 0.07
N ASP A 189 1.23 -13.25 -0.25
CA ASP A 189 2.15 -12.16 -0.49
C ASP A 189 2.43 -11.47 0.85
N LEU A 190 3.63 -11.74 1.37
CA LEU A 190 3.87 -11.62 2.81
C LEU A 190 3.80 -10.19 3.32
N LYS A 191 4.27 -9.20 2.52
CA LYS A 191 4.24 -7.77 2.85
C LYS A 191 4.38 -6.96 1.57
N ASN A 192 3.39 -6.09 1.34
CA ASN A 192 3.42 -5.12 0.26
C ASN A 192 4.57 -4.12 0.43
N GLU A 193 5.41 -4.03 -0.59
CA GLU A 193 6.38 -2.95 -0.80
C GLU A 193 7.30 -2.63 0.40
N PRO A 194 8.17 -3.54 0.81
CA PRO A 194 9.25 -3.20 1.72
C PRO A 194 10.16 -2.12 1.10
N HIS A 195 10.37 -1.01 1.84
CA HIS A 195 11.14 0.14 1.34
C HIS A 195 11.83 0.90 2.48
N GLY A 196 12.40 2.07 2.19
CA GLY A 196 13.00 2.95 3.18
C GLY A 196 14.07 2.23 4.02
N GLU A 197 13.74 1.90 5.26
CA GLU A 197 14.66 1.24 6.20
C GLU A 197 14.80 -0.26 5.97
N ALA A 198 13.96 -0.88 5.12
CA ALA A 198 14.06 -2.31 4.83
C ALA A 198 15.40 -2.65 4.16
N THR A 199 16.05 -3.69 4.66
CA THR A 199 17.34 -4.19 4.15
C THR A 199 17.21 -5.63 3.67
N TRP A 200 18.21 -6.10 2.93
CA TRP A 200 18.26 -7.48 2.44
C TRP A 200 19.59 -8.14 2.77
N GLY A 201 19.57 -9.25 3.51
CA GLY A 201 20.76 -10.05 3.81
C GLY A 201 21.72 -9.46 4.85
N THR A 202 21.30 -8.43 5.60
CA THR A 202 22.13 -7.76 6.60
C THR A 202 22.17 -8.48 7.96
N GLY A 203 21.18 -9.32 8.23
CA GLY A 203 21.01 -10.00 9.52
C GLY A 203 20.42 -9.11 10.63
N GLN A 204 20.11 -7.85 10.35
CA GLN A 204 19.54 -6.91 11.32
C GLN A 204 18.02 -7.12 11.49
N ALA A 205 17.40 -6.40 12.43
CA ALA A 205 15.95 -6.49 12.69
C ALA A 205 15.09 -6.13 11.47
N ASN A 206 15.57 -5.20 10.64
CA ASN A 206 14.95 -4.74 9.40
C ASN A 206 15.39 -5.53 8.14
N ASP A 207 15.97 -6.72 8.32
CA ASP A 207 16.32 -7.61 7.20
C ASP A 207 15.08 -8.32 6.68
N TRP A 208 14.51 -7.81 5.59
CA TRP A 208 13.30 -8.32 4.96
C TRP A 208 13.42 -9.80 4.55
N ARG A 209 14.57 -10.21 4.00
CA ARG A 209 14.79 -11.61 3.65
C ARG A 209 14.57 -12.55 4.85
N ARG A 210 15.11 -12.20 6.04
CA ARG A 210 14.94 -13.01 7.26
C ARG A 210 13.50 -12.99 7.76
N ALA A 211 12.84 -11.85 7.68
CA ALA A 211 11.43 -11.75 8.05
C ALA A 211 10.56 -12.59 7.13
N ALA A 212 10.79 -12.53 5.82
CA ALA A 212 10.10 -13.35 4.83
C ALA A 212 10.28 -14.85 5.08
N GLU A 213 11.49 -15.28 5.48
CA GLU A 213 11.73 -16.67 5.89
C GLU A 213 10.92 -17.06 7.14
N ARG A 214 10.86 -16.19 8.16
CA ARG A 214 10.07 -16.46 9.39
C ARG A 214 8.58 -16.56 9.10
N ALA A 215 8.01 -15.58 8.43
CA ALA A 215 6.60 -15.57 8.11
C ALA A 215 6.23 -16.67 7.09
N GLY A 216 7.01 -16.83 6.02
CA GLY A 216 6.80 -17.87 5.03
C GLY A 216 6.83 -19.28 5.62
N ASN A 217 7.78 -19.55 6.52
CA ASN A 217 7.83 -20.83 7.22
C ASN A 217 6.67 -21.01 8.20
N ALA A 218 6.19 -19.94 8.84
CA ALA A 218 5.01 -19.95 9.71
C ALA A 218 3.72 -20.23 8.90
N VAL A 219 3.59 -19.67 7.70
CA VAL A 219 2.53 -19.98 6.74
C VAL A 219 2.58 -21.44 6.32
N LEU A 220 3.73 -21.92 5.87
CA LEU A 220 3.88 -23.27 5.34
C LEU A 220 3.71 -24.35 6.40
N ALA A 221 3.98 -24.05 7.66
CA ALA A 221 3.66 -24.95 8.78
C ALA A 221 2.14 -25.20 8.93
N LYS A 222 1.28 -24.33 8.43
CA LYS A 222 -0.19 -24.45 8.48
C LYS A 222 -0.80 -24.82 7.13
N ALA A 223 -0.27 -24.23 6.05
CA ALA A 223 -0.74 -24.42 4.68
C ALA A 223 0.45 -24.80 3.76
N PRO A 224 0.96 -26.05 3.84
CA PRO A 224 2.16 -26.47 3.11
C PRO A 224 2.02 -26.48 1.59
N SER A 225 0.80 -26.34 1.08
CA SER A 225 0.49 -26.26 -0.35
C SER A 225 0.44 -24.83 -0.91
N TRP A 226 0.54 -23.81 -0.07
CA TRP A 226 0.51 -22.42 -0.53
C TRP A 226 1.83 -22.02 -1.17
N LEU A 227 1.75 -21.12 -2.14
CA LEU A 227 2.89 -20.35 -2.61
C LEU A 227 3.19 -19.25 -1.58
N VAL A 228 4.45 -18.94 -1.41
CA VAL A 228 4.94 -17.81 -0.61
C VAL A 228 5.55 -16.81 -1.57
N LEU A 229 4.91 -15.65 -1.68
CA LEU A 229 5.38 -14.55 -2.50
C LEU A 229 6.25 -13.63 -1.64
N VAL A 230 7.40 -13.27 -2.16
CA VAL A 230 8.37 -12.40 -1.48
C VAL A 230 8.81 -11.30 -2.42
N GLU A 231 8.45 -10.09 -2.08
CA GLU A 231 8.88 -8.89 -2.78
C GLU A 231 10.36 -8.58 -2.50
N GLY A 232 10.91 -7.63 -3.23
CA GLY A 232 12.22 -7.05 -2.96
C GLY A 232 12.17 -5.93 -1.91
N ILE A 233 13.14 -5.04 -2.00
CA ILE A 233 13.20 -3.78 -1.24
C ILE A 233 13.33 -2.59 -2.21
N GLU A 234 13.35 -1.35 -1.71
CA GLU A 234 13.63 -0.16 -2.53
C GLU A 234 15.12 0.09 -2.70
N GLY A 235 15.84 0.04 -1.60
CA GLY A 235 17.20 0.54 -1.47
C GLY A 235 18.26 -0.37 -2.10
N PRO A 236 19.52 0.09 -2.07
CA PRO A 236 20.63 -0.71 -2.53
C PRO A 236 20.84 -1.94 -1.62
N VAL A 237 21.28 -3.02 -2.23
CA VAL A 237 21.55 -4.28 -1.51
C VAL A 237 23.02 -4.35 -1.12
N ALA A 238 23.29 -4.69 0.13
CA ALA A 238 24.67 -4.88 0.61
C ALA A 238 25.41 -5.93 -0.20
N GLY A 239 26.54 -5.54 -0.80
CA GLY A 239 27.38 -6.42 -1.63
C GLY A 239 26.90 -6.65 -3.07
N GLY A 240 25.72 -6.16 -3.44
CA GLY A 240 25.22 -6.16 -4.83
C GLY A 240 25.59 -4.89 -5.55
N GLN A 241 24.87 -3.85 -5.27
CA GLN A 241 25.09 -2.44 -5.67
C GLN A 241 25.20 -2.19 -7.18
N GLN A 242 24.49 -2.98 -7.99
CA GLN A 242 24.32 -2.69 -9.41
C GLN A 242 23.21 -1.66 -9.64
N LEU A 243 22.24 -1.60 -8.71
CA LEU A 243 21.17 -0.61 -8.67
C LEU A 243 21.28 0.23 -7.40
N ASP A 244 21.26 1.53 -7.56
CA ASP A 244 21.24 2.49 -6.45
C ASP A 244 19.86 2.50 -5.74
N ARG A 245 18.80 2.26 -6.50
CA ARG A 245 17.41 2.10 -6.02
C ARG A 245 16.56 1.41 -7.07
N HIS A 246 15.42 0.93 -6.61
CA HIS A 246 14.34 0.41 -7.44
C HIS A 246 12.99 0.99 -7.00
N TRP A 247 11.90 0.52 -7.55
CA TRP A 247 10.58 0.73 -6.96
C TRP A 247 10.48 0.03 -5.61
N TRP A 248 9.59 0.50 -4.75
CA TRP A 248 9.30 -0.18 -3.49
C TRP A 248 8.94 -1.64 -3.77
N GLY A 249 9.46 -2.56 -3.01
CA GLY A 249 9.28 -3.98 -3.28
C GLY A 249 9.97 -4.52 -4.54
N GLY A 250 10.63 -3.68 -5.35
CA GLY A 250 11.13 -4.06 -6.67
C GLY A 250 12.55 -4.63 -6.73
N ASN A 251 13.42 -4.27 -5.77
CA ASN A 251 14.83 -4.66 -5.79
C ASN A 251 15.07 -6.05 -5.19
N LEU A 252 15.19 -7.04 -6.04
CA LEU A 252 15.55 -8.41 -5.69
C LEU A 252 17.02 -8.76 -6.00
N GLU A 253 17.86 -7.78 -6.25
CA GLU A 253 19.30 -8.00 -6.52
C GLU A 253 19.97 -8.86 -5.44
N GLY A 254 19.50 -8.73 -4.19
CA GLY A 254 20.02 -9.46 -3.03
C GLY A 254 19.82 -10.96 -3.06
N VAL A 255 18.91 -11.48 -3.86
CA VAL A 255 18.65 -12.92 -3.99
C VAL A 255 19.89 -13.67 -4.47
N ARG A 256 20.74 -13.05 -5.29
CA ARG A 256 21.96 -13.64 -5.79
C ARG A 256 22.87 -14.20 -4.69
N ASN A 257 23.04 -13.43 -3.62
CA ASN A 257 23.93 -13.77 -2.51
C ASN A 257 23.17 -14.30 -1.28
N ASN A 258 21.96 -13.85 -1.08
CA ASN A 258 21.12 -14.15 0.07
C ASN A 258 19.71 -14.56 -0.37
N PRO A 259 19.53 -15.74 -1.00
CA PRO A 259 18.21 -16.22 -1.37
C PRO A 259 17.35 -16.51 -0.15
N VAL A 260 16.03 -16.37 -0.31
CA VAL A 260 15.04 -16.79 0.69
C VAL A 260 15.01 -18.32 0.75
N ARG A 261 15.01 -18.88 1.95
CA ARG A 261 14.97 -20.33 2.19
C ARG A 261 13.72 -20.71 2.97
N LEU A 262 12.87 -21.49 2.34
CA LEU A 262 11.65 -21.98 2.94
C LEU A 262 11.79 -23.44 3.38
N SER A 263 11.09 -23.81 4.46
CA SER A 263 11.09 -25.17 5.03
C SER A 263 10.40 -26.21 4.15
N VAL A 264 9.47 -25.75 3.30
CA VAL A 264 8.80 -26.60 2.30
C VAL A 264 9.35 -26.21 0.93
N PRO A 265 9.96 -27.15 0.19
CA PRO A 265 10.51 -26.87 -1.14
C PRO A 265 9.39 -26.53 -2.15
N ASN A 266 9.79 -25.89 -3.23
CA ASN A 266 8.91 -25.59 -4.37
C ASN A 266 7.70 -24.72 -4.01
N ARG A 267 7.88 -23.74 -3.13
CA ARG A 267 6.80 -22.82 -2.70
C ARG A 267 7.15 -21.35 -2.89
N LEU A 268 8.39 -21.00 -3.18
CA LEU A 268 8.85 -19.63 -3.28
C LEU A 268 8.58 -19.04 -4.66
N VAL A 269 7.98 -17.86 -4.67
CA VAL A 269 7.82 -16.98 -5.83
C VAL A 269 8.37 -15.61 -5.46
N TYR A 270 9.19 -14.98 -6.28
CA TYR A 270 9.58 -13.60 -6.06
C TYR A 270 8.60 -12.66 -6.76
N SER A 271 8.22 -11.58 -6.07
CA SER A 271 7.11 -10.72 -6.46
C SER A 271 7.54 -9.24 -6.57
N PRO A 272 8.33 -8.85 -7.59
CA PRO A 272 8.71 -7.45 -7.74
C PRO A 272 7.53 -6.58 -8.15
N HIS A 273 7.56 -5.29 -7.75
CA HIS A 273 6.69 -4.22 -8.25
C HIS A 273 7.46 -3.35 -9.25
N GLU A 274 6.75 -2.87 -10.27
CA GLU A 274 7.35 -2.03 -11.31
C GLU A 274 6.35 -0.99 -11.81
N TYR A 275 6.75 0.29 -11.82
CA TYR A 275 5.89 1.38 -12.17
C TYR A 275 6.51 2.34 -13.20
N GLY A 276 5.65 3.17 -13.78
CA GLY A 276 6.02 4.18 -14.78
C GLY A 276 6.05 5.59 -14.19
N PRO A 277 6.35 6.59 -15.05
CA PRO A 277 6.47 7.99 -14.64
C PRO A 277 5.17 8.60 -14.11
N GLY A 278 4.01 7.96 -14.34
CA GLY A 278 2.72 8.38 -13.80
C GLY A 278 2.63 8.20 -12.29
N VAL A 279 3.37 7.23 -11.72
CA VAL A 279 3.48 7.00 -10.27
C VAL A 279 4.58 7.86 -9.69
N PHE A 280 5.78 7.81 -10.28
CA PHE A 280 6.87 8.68 -9.89
C PHE A 280 7.83 8.90 -11.08
N ALA A 281 8.17 10.18 -11.35
CA ALA A 281 9.02 10.57 -12.47
C ALA A 281 10.51 10.29 -12.17
N GLN A 282 10.92 9.03 -12.26
CA GLN A 282 12.31 8.63 -12.11
C GLN A 282 13.19 9.22 -13.24
N PRO A 283 14.47 9.52 -12.99
CA PRO A 283 15.33 10.21 -13.96
C PRO A 283 15.45 9.50 -15.31
N TRP A 284 15.42 8.18 -15.32
CA TRP A 284 15.56 7.39 -16.55
C TRP A 284 14.40 7.54 -17.54
N PHE A 285 13.21 7.99 -17.09
CA PHE A 285 12.07 8.21 -17.98
C PHE A 285 12.23 9.42 -18.91
N SER A 286 13.11 10.34 -18.59
CA SER A 286 13.46 11.48 -19.44
C SER A 286 14.65 11.20 -20.38
N SER A 287 15.32 10.05 -20.23
CA SER A 287 16.44 9.66 -21.08
C SER A 287 15.99 9.27 -22.49
N PRO A 288 16.74 9.66 -23.55
CA PRO A 288 16.53 9.12 -24.87
C PRO A 288 16.76 7.60 -24.94
N ASP A 289 17.57 7.07 -24.02
CA ASP A 289 17.92 5.65 -23.91
C ASP A 289 17.01 4.90 -22.94
N MET A 290 15.85 5.44 -22.58
CA MET A 290 14.91 4.87 -21.59
C MET A 290 14.70 3.37 -21.79
N SER A 291 14.51 2.95 -23.03
CA SER A 291 14.19 1.54 -23.35
C SER A 291 15.30 0.58 -22.94
N SER A 292 16.55 0.91 -23.21
CA SER A 292 17.71 0.08 -22.84
C SER A 292 18.00 0.13 -21.34
N ILE A 293 17.83 1.32 -20.73
CA ILE A 293 17.98 1.51 -19.28
C ILE A 293 16.97 0.65 -18.51
N LEU A 294 15.70 0.65 -18.92
CA LEU A 294 14.66 -0.16 -18.29
C LEU A 294 14.96 -1.66 -18.42
N ALA A 295 15.33 -2.11 -19.61
CA ALA A 295 15.67 -3.52 -19.82
C ALA A 295 16.85 -3.98 -18.93
N ASP A 296 17.88 -3.15 -18.79
CA ASP A 296 19.01 -3.40 -17.91
C ASP A 296 18.62 -3.40 -16.42
N ARG A 297 17.77 -2.44 -16.00
CA ARG A 297 17.26 -2.37 -14.63
C ARG A 297 16.41 -3.59 -14.27
N TRP A 298 15.49 -4.01 -15.13
CA TRP A 298 14.69 -5.22 -14.90
C TRP A 298 15.56 -6.47 -14.84
N GLN A 299 16.57 -6.57 -15.71
CA GLN A 299 17.51 -7.68 -15.71
C GLN A 299 18.30 -7.75 -14.40
N LYS A 300 18.80 -6.63 -13.90
CA LYS A 300 19.56 -6.53 -12.66
C LYS A 300 18.68 -6.70 -11.43
N GLY A 301 17.51 -6.07 -11.40
CA GLY A 301 16.61 -6.06 -10.27
C GLY A 301 15.97 -7.42 -9.97
N PHE A 302 15.49 -8.11 -11.01
CA PHE A 302 14.77 -9.38 -10.82
C PHE A 302 14.84 -10.36 -11.99
N GLY A 303 15.03 -9.91 -13.21
CA GLY A 303 15.00 -10.77 -14.42
C GLY A 303 16.00 -11.89 -14.41
N TYR A 304 17.17 -11.68 -13.83
CA TYR A 304 18.22 -12.70 -13.69
C TYR A 304 17.78 -13.92 -12.88
N ILE A 305 16.84 -13.75 -11.93
CA ILE A 305 16.30 -14.85 -11.11
C ILE A 305 15.54 -15.83 -12.00
N HIS A 306 14.71 -15.28 -12.89
CA HIS A 306 13.94 -16.06 -13.86
C HIS A 306 14.86 -16.76 -14.86
N GLU A 307 15.83 -16.05 -15.41
CA GLU A 307 16.76 -16.61 -16.43
C GLU A 307 17.66 -17.70 -15.86
N ALA A 308 18.10 -17.56 -14.60
CA ALA A 308 18.86 -18.57 -13.92
C ALA A 308 18.05 -19.81 -13.50
N GLY A 309 16.72 -19.78 -13.66
CA GLY A 309 15.83 -20.84 -13.19
C GLY A 309 15.82 -20.98 -11.66
N THR A 310 16.10 -19.89 -10.94
CA THR A 310 16.21 -19.93 -9.47
C THR A 310 14.83 -20.05 -8.82
N ALA A 311 13.86 -19.23 -9.28
CA ALA A 311 12.47 -19.24 -8.84
C ALA A 311 11.59 -18.54 -9.89
N PRO A 312 10.27 -18.77 -9.88
CA PRO A 312 9.34 -17.97 -10.69
C PRO A 312 9.30 -16.51 -10.24
N ILE A 313 9.00 -15.64 -11.19
CA ILE A 313 8.61 -14.25 -10.94
C ILE A 313 7.09 -14.10 -11.14
N LEU A 314 6.44 -13.41 -10.22
CA LEU A 314 5.12 -12.86 -10.38
C LEU A 314 5.21 -11.36 -10.10
N VAL A 315 5.01 -10.52 -11.10
CA VAL A 315 4.95 -9.05 -10.88
C VAL A 315 3.66 -8.76 -10.12
N GLY A 316 3.79 -8.46 -8.81
CA GLY A 316 2.65 -8.28 -7.91
C GLY A 316 1.85 -7.03 -8.23
N GLU A 317 2.55 -5.97 -8.65
CA GLU A 317 1.93 -4.73 -9.08
C GLU A 317 2.67 -4.11 -10.27
N PHE A 318 1.91 -3.64 -11.23
CA PHE A 318 2.28 -2.72 -12.30
C PHE A 318 1.01 -2.07 -12.85
N GLY A 319 1.09 -0.82 -13.26
CA GLY A 319 -0.10 -0.11 -13.75
C GLY A 319 0.23 1.24 -14.34
N ALA A 320 -0.72 1.80 -15.09
CA ALA A 320 -0.58 3.12 -15.72
C ALA A 320 -1.95 3.73 -16.01
N LYS A 321 -2.05 5.06 -15.92
CA LYS A 321 -3.22 5.79 -16.46
C LYS A 321 -3.24 5.74 -17.98
N ASN A 322 -2.11 6.01 -18.60
CA ASN A 322 -1.96 6.12 -20.06
C ASN A 322 -1.26 4.89 -20.61
N VAL A 323 -1.93 4.20 -21.52
CA VAL A 323 -1.41 3.01 -22.17
C VAL A 323 -1.19 3.22 -23.69
N GLY A 324 -1.32 4.46 -24.17
CA GLY A 324 -1.06 4.86 -25.56
C GLY A 324 0.43 4.85 -25.92
N THR A 325 0.77 5.04 -27.17
CA THR A 325 2.17 5.10 -27.64
C THR A 325 2.75 6.52 -27.62
N ASP A 326 1.91 7.51 -27.44
CA ASP A 326 2.20 8.94 -27.49
C ASP A 326 2.82 9.49 -26.18
N THR A 327 2.61 8.80 -25.07
CA THR A 327 3.16 9.19 -23.76
C THR A 327 4.37 8.36 -23.35
N VAL A 328 5.21 8.89 -22.48
CA VAL A 328 6.34 8.15 -21.87
C VAL A 328 5.82 6.97 -21.06
N GLU A 329 4.78 7.20 -20.28
CA GLU A 329 4.13 6.16 -19.44
C GLU A 329 3.59 5.02 -20.31
N GLY A 330 2.89 5.35 -21.40
CA GLY A 330 2.33 4.34 -22.29
C GLY A 330 3.40 3.55 -23.06
N ARG A 331 4.54 4.17 -23.42
CA ARG A 331 5.69 3.43 -23.99
C ARG A 331 6.32 2.51 -22.96
N TRP A 332 6.49 2.97 -21.71
CA TRP A 332 7.01 2.15 -20.62
C TRP A 332 6.14 0.90 -20.40
N ILE A 333 4.83 1.06 -20.19
CA ILE A 333 3.98 -0.09 -19.83
C ILE A 333 3.89 -1.11 -20.97
N ARG A 334 3.93 -0.65 -22.24
CA ARG A 334 3.96 -1.56 -23.40
C ARG A 334 5.27 -2.34 -23.46
N GLN A 335 6.39 -1.69 -23.21
CA GLN A 335 7.70 -2.36 -23.17
C GLN A 335 7.75 -3.37 -22.02
N PHE A 336 7.21 -3.03 -20.87
CA PHE A 336 7.16 -3.93 -19.72
C PHE A 336 6.23 -5.12 -19.95
N ALA A 337 5.04 -4.87 -20.54
CA ALA A 337 4.12 -5.92 -20.96
C ALA A 337 4.78 -6.90 -21.93
N ASP A 338 5.46 -6.40 -22.95
CA ASP A 338 6.20 -7.22 -23.92
C ASP A 338 7.35 -8.01 -23.24
N TYR A 339 8.06 -7.41 -22.28
CA TYR A 339 9.08 -8.09 -21.48
C TYR A 339 8.50 -9.28 -20.71
N MET A 340 7.39 -9.07 -19.98
CA MET A 340 6.70 -10.13 -19.22
C MET A 340 6.17 -11.23 -20.14
N SER A 341 5.52 -10.85 -21.25
CA SER A 341 4.96 -11.80 -22.21
C SER A 341 6.01 -12.72 -22.81
N ARG A 342 7.15 -12.17 -23.25
CA ARG A 342 8.24 -12.99 -23.84
C ARG A 342 8.83 -13.99 -22.86
N LYS A 343 8.84 -13.67 -21.56
CA LYS A 343 9.40 -14.54 -20.52
C LYS A 343 8.38 -15.46 -19.86
N GLY A 344 7.09 -15.32 -20.14
CA GLY A 344 6.04 -16.08 -19.47
C GLY A 344 5.90 -15.74 -17.99
N ILE A 345 6.24 -14.51 -17.58
CA ILE A 345 6.16 -14.03 -16.21
C ILE A 345 4.69 -13.87 -15.80
N SER A 346 4.33 -14.37 -14.62
CA SER A 346 3.03 -14.15 -13.98
C SER A 346 2.88 -12.71 -13.49
N TRP A 347 1.64 -12.22 -13.38
CA TRP A 347 1.42 -10.83 -13.01
C TRP A 347 0.02 -10.56 -12.45
N THR A 348 -0.12 -9.47 -11.65
CA THR A 348 -1.37 -8.87 -11.21
C THR A 348 -1.33 -7.35 -11.44
N PHE A 349 -2.25 -6.84 -12.28
CA PHE A 349 -2.30 -5.43 -12.66
C PHE A 349 -2.86 -4.56 -11.51
N TRP A 350 -2.26 -3.44 -11.24
CA TRP A 350 -2.77 -2.44 -10.31
C TRP A 350 -3.54 -1.35 -11.07
N ALA A 351 -4.92 -1.32 -11.02
CA ALA A 351 -5.78 -2.20 -10.26
C ALA A 351 -7.08 -2.48 -11.02
N TRP A 352 -7.94 -3.35 -10.48
CA TRP A 352 -9.31 -3.49 -10.96
C TRP A 352 -10.11 -2.22 -10.73
N ASN A 353 -9.94 -1.64 -9.56
CA ASN A 353 -10.59 -0.45 -9.05
C ASN A 353 -10.27 0.80 -9.89
N PRO A 354 -11.25 1.67 -10.22
CA PRO A 354 -10.98 2.92 -10.93
C PRO A 354 -10.33 4.01 -10.06
N ASN A 355 -10.47 3.92 -8.74
CA ASN A 355 -10.10 4.95 -7.79
C ASN A 355 -8.62 4.88 -7.30
N SER A 356 -7.73 4.23 -8.04
CA SER A 356 -6.29 4.40 -7.85
C SER A 356 -5.85 5.75 -8.42
N GLY A 357 -5.30 6.61 -7.55
CA GLY A 357 -4.99 8.01 -7.88
C GLY A 357 -3.93 8.18 -8.97
N ASP A 358 -2.98 7.27 -9.06
CA ASP A 358 -1.81 7.34 -9.93
C ASP A 358 -1.92 6.44 -11.18
N THR A 359 -2.58 5.30 -11.10
CA THR A 359 -2.72 4.37 -12.21
C THR A 359 -4.14 4.29 -12.80
N GLY A 360 -5.15 4.73 -12.03
CA GLY A 360 -6.55 4.43 -12.33
C GLY A 360 -6.80 2.93 -12.38
N GLY A 361 -7.95 2.50 -12.90
CA GLY A 361 -8.37 1.09 -12.93
C GLY A 361 -8.53 0.48 -14.32
N VAL A 362 -8.75 -0.84 -14.32
CA VAL A 362 -9.33 -1.55 -15.45
C VAL A 362 -10.78 -1.11 -15.64
N LEU A 363 -11.50 -0.83 -14.54
CA LEU A 363 -12.82 -0.20 -14.61
C LEU A 363 -12.68 1.32 -14.76
N GLN A 364 -13.71 1.95 -15.32
CA GLN A 364 -13.91 3.38 -15.31
C GLN A 364 -14.64 3.82 -14.03
N ASP A 365 -14.75 5.13 -13.79
CA ASP A 365 -15.30 5.72 -12.57
C ASP A 365 -16.74 5.33 -12.26
N ASP A 366 -17.47 4.79 -13.23
CA ASP A 366 -18.80 4.20 -13.01
C ASP A 366 -18.77 2.81 -12.35
N TRP A 367 -17.59 2.27 -12.08
CA TRP A 367 -17.32 0.95 -11.48
C TRP A 367 -17.88 -0.23 -12.30
N GLN A 368 -18.28 0.00 -13.54
CA GLN A 368 -18.92 -0.98 -14.40
C GLN A 368 -18.29 -1.07 -15.77
N THR A 369 -18.05 0.07 -16.41
CA THR A 369 -17.48 0.12 -17.75
C THR A 369 -16.00 -0.24 -17.72
N VAL A 370 -15.61 -1.15 -18.59
CA VAL A 370 -14.21 -1.56 -18.76
C VAL A 370 -13.46 -0.53 -19.59
N ASN A 371 -12.28 -0.14 -19.18
CA ASN A 371 -11.35 0.68 -19.95
C ASN A 371 -10.79 -0.15 -21.12
N THR A 372 -11.32 0.06 -22.30
CA THR A 372 -10.98 -0.74 -23.49
C THR A 372 -9.52 -0.61 -23.90
N ALA A 373 -8.89 0.55 -23.69
CA ALA A 373 -7.47 0.74 -24.02
C ALA A 373 -6.57 -0.09 -23.10
N LYS A 374 -6.84 -0.09 -21.80
CA LYS A 374 -6.12 -0.92 -20.82
C LYS A 374 -6.35 -2.41 -21.09
N MET A 375 -7.61 -2.81 -21.31
CA MET A 375 -7.90 -4.22 -21.62
C MET A 375 -7.29 -4.67 -22.94
N SER A 376 -7.21 -3.82 -23.94
CA SER A 376 -6.50 -4.16 -25.20
C SER A 376 -5.02 -4.48 -24.95
N LEU A 377 -4.36 -3.71 -24.06
CA LEU A 377 -3.00 -4.02 -23.63
C LEU A 377 -2.94 -5.33 -22.86
N LEU A 378 -3.78 -5.49 -21.84
CA LEU A 378 -3.77 -6.67 -20.97
C LEU A 378 -4.15 -7.95 -21.70
N THR A 379 -5.10 -7.89 -22.64
CA THR A 379 -5.49 -9.03 -23.50
C THR A 379 -4.29 -9.55 -24.27
N SER A 380 -3.35 -8.69 -24.71
CA SER A 380 -2.13 -9.14 -25.37
C SER A 380 -1.22 -9.97 -24.45
N LEU A 381 -1.35 -9.83 -23.14
CA LEU A 381 -0.66 -10.62 -22.11
C LEU A 381 -1.43 -11.91 -21.78
N ILE A 382 -2.77 -11.89 -21.84
CA ILE A 382 -3.66 -13.01 -21.47
C ILE A 382 -3.68 -14.12 -22.53
N ASN A 383 -3.15 -13.92 -23.72
CA ASN A 383 -3.24 -14.82 -24.88
C ASN A 383 -2.51 -16.17 -24.74
N ARG A 384 -2.22 -16.60 -23.54
CA ARG A 384 -1.85 -17.99 -23.26
C ARG A 384 -3.05 -18.63 -22.58
N GLU A 385 -3.40 -19.84 -22.98
CA GLU A 385 -4.62 -20.58 -22.63
C GLU A 385 -5.17 -20.27 -21.24
N PRO A 386 -6.44 -19.84 -21.11
CA PRO A 386 -7.01 -19.48 -19.82
C PRO A 386 -6.99 -20.72 -18.93
N ILE A 387 -6.33 -20.61 -17.79
CA ILE A 387 -6.33 -21.66 -16.79
C ILE A 387 -7.69 -21.59 -16.11
N ASN A 388 -8.54 -22.54 -16.40
CA ASN A 388 -9.80 -22.72 -15.70
C ASN A 388 -9.52 -23.49 -14.41
N PHE A 389 -9.62 -22.81 -13.27
CA PHE A 389 -9.82 -23.51 -12.01
C PHE A 389 -11.14 -24.26 -12.11
N ALA A 390 -11.12 -25.60 -12.07
CA ALA A 390 -12.37 -26.32 -11.88
C ALA A 390 -13.02 -25.82 -10.59
N PRO A 391 -14.33 -25.48 -10.57
CA PRO A 391 -14.99 -25.07 -9.35
C PRO A 391 -14.71 -26.13 -8.29
N GLY A 392 -13.92 -25.75 -7.28
CA GLY A 392 -13.72 -26.62 -6.14
C GLY A 392 -15.10 -26.85 -5.53
N THR A 393 -15.53 -28.09 -5.38
CA THR A 393 -16.62 -28.38 -4.48
C THR A 393 -16.19 -27.87 -3.13
N SER A 394 -16.63 -26.66 -2.80
CA SER A 394 -16.41 -26.09 -1.46
C SER A 394 -16.98 -27.11 -0.48
N PRO A 395 -16.22 -27.61 0.49
CA PRO A 395 -16.83 -28.41 1.55
C PRO A 395 -17.91 -27.51 2.16
N ALA A 396 -19.12 -28.03 2.30
CA ALA A 396 -20.14 -27.36 3.08
C ALA A 396 -19.51 -26.94 4.42
N PRO A 397 -19.82 -25.74 4.94
CA PRO A 397 -19.28 -25.32 6.22
C PRO A 397 -19.52 -26.45 7.21
N THR A 398 -18.44 -26.99 7.75
CA THR A 398 -18.52 -27.99 8.83
C THR A 398 -19.34 -27.31 9.93
N PRO A 399 -20.46 -27.89 10.35
CA PRO A 399 -21.23 -27.31 11.44
C PRO A 399 -20.26 -27.14 12.62
N THR A 400 -20.23 -25.95 13.18
CA THR A 400 -19.50 -25.68 14.40
C THR A 400 -19.86 -26.75 15.41
N PRO A 401 -18.90 -27.53 15.94
CA PRO A 401 -19.24 -28.51 16.96
C PRO A 401 -19.88 -27.76 18.13
N THR A 402 -21.09 -28.16 18.45
CA THR A 402 -21.75 -27.71 19.68
C THR A 402 -20.80 -28.07 20.82
N PRO A 403 -20.47 -27.14 21.72
CA PRO A 403 -19.61 -27.44 22.84
C PRO A 403 -20.22 -28.63 23.60
N ALA A 404 -19.43 -29.69 23.75
CA ALA A 404 -19.79 -30.75 24.61
C ALA A 404 -19.95 -30.22 26.05
N PRO A 405 -20.94 -30.67 26.84
CA PRO A 405 -21.06 -30.25 28.22
C PRO A 405 -19.77 -30.64 28.95
N ASP A 406 -19.27 -29.69 29.71
CA ASP A 406 -18.06 -29.78 30.53
C ASP A 406 -18.11 -31.02 31.41
N PRO A 407 -17.14 -31.96 31.36
CA PRO A 407 -17.09 -33.05 32.29
C PRO A 407 -16.81 -32.51 33.70
N SER A 408 -17.67 -32.87 34.63
CA SER A 408 -17.53 -32.57 36.05
C SER A 408 -16.12 -32.90 36.56
N PRO A 409 -15.46 -32.01 37.31
CA PRO A 409 -14.07 -32.22 37.73
C PRO A 409 -13.96 -33.40 38.68
N GLY A 410 -13.21 -34.42 38.24
CA GLY A 410 -12.74 -35.49 39.13
C GLY A 410 -11.68 -34.98 40.08
N PRO A 411 -11.46 -35.65 41.24
CA PRO A 411 -10.57 -35.17 42.28
C PRO A 411 -9.12 -35.14 41.80
N THR A 412 -8.49 -33.97 41.97
CA THR A 412 -7.11 -33.69 41.64
C THR A 412 -6.14 -34.53 42.49
N PRO A 413 -5.20 -35.28 41.91
CA PRO A 413 -4.10 -35.88 42.65
C PRO A 413 -3.14 -34.80 43.11
N ALA A 414 -2.61 -34.94 44.33
CA ALA A 414 -1.66 -34.01 44.92
C ALA A 414 -0.36 -33.92 44.10
N PRO A 415 0.24 -32.72 43.91
CA PRO A 415 1.43 -32.56 43.11
C PRO A 415 2.66 -33.14 43.84
N THR A 416 3.42 -33.95 43.12
CA THR A 416 4.77 -34.35 43.49
C THR A 416 5.69 -33.12 43.41
N PRO A 417 6.54 -32.82 44.41
CA PRO A 417 7.43 -31.68 44.34
C PRO A 417 8.48 -31.85 43.25
N ALA A 418 8.54 -30.88 42.34
CA ALA A 418 9.58 -30.78 41.33
C ALA A 418 10.95 -30.43 41.95
N PRO A 419 12.07 -30.91 41.41
CA PRO A 419 13.40 -30.50 41.85
C PRO A 419 13.60 -29.01 41.59
N ALA A 420 14.24 -28.31 42.51
CA ALA A 420 14.57 -26.90 42.38
C ALA A 420 15.46 -26.64 41.14
N PRO A 421 15.13 -25.65 40.29
CA PRO A 421 15.99 -25.26 39.19
C PRO A 421 17.30 -24.65 39.70
N ALA A 422 18.41 -24.97 39.05
CA ALA A 422 19.70 -24.34 39.31
C ALA A 422 19.62 -22.82 39.06
N PRO A 423 20.35 -22.01 39.83
CA PRO A 423 20.28 -20.55 39.69
C PRO A 423 20.78 -20.12 38.32
N THR A 424 19.92 -19.44 37.58
CA THR A 424 20.26 -18.74 36.34
C THR A 424 21.26 -17.63 36.69
N PRO A 425 22.34 -17.44 35.92
CA PRO A 425 23.24 -16.29 36.13
C PRO A 425 22.45 -15.00 35.96
N ALA A 426 22.62 -14.08 36.89
CA ALA A 426 22.01 -12.75 36.82
C ALA A 426 22.42 -12.05 35.52
N PRO A 427 21.50 -11.39 34.79
CA PRO A 427 21.85 -10.57 33.66
C PRO A 427 22.79 -9.45 34.10
N THR A 428 23.86 -9.26 33.36
CA THR A 428 24.79 -8.13 33.54
C THR A 428 23.97 -6.84 33.44
N PRO A 429 24.03 -5.93 34.40
CA PRO A 429 23.26 -4.71 34.33
C PRO A 429 23.70 -3.89 33.14
N THR A 430 22.76 -3.59 32.25
CA THR A 430 22.92 -2.56 31.22
C THR A 430 23.23 -1.26 31.96
N PRO A 431 24.26 -0.49 31.55
CA PRO A 431 24.58 0.75 32.24
C PRO A 431 23.37 1.70 32.21
N SER A 432 22.88 2.07 33.35
CA SER A 432 21.84 3.09 33.53
C SER A 432 22.34 4.39 32.92
N PRO A 433 21.55 5.12 32.11
CA PRO A 433 21.94 6.41 31.57
C PRO A 433 22.25 7.37 32.74
N ALA A 434 23.36 8.06 32.65
CA ALA A 434 23.74 9.05 33.65
C ALA A 434 22.69 10.19 33.68
N PRO A 435 22.27 10.71 34.83
CA PRO A 435 21.37 11.86 34.92
C PRO A 435 22.06 13.11 34.34
N GLY A 436 21.48 13.77 33.33
CA GLY A 436 21.86 15.12 32.91
C GLY A 436 22.66 15.25 31.60
N GLY A 437 22.45 14.40 30.60
CA GLY A 437 23.04 14.61 29.27
C GLY A 437 22.37 15.77 28.53
N THR A 438 23.16 16.67 27.91
CA THR A 438 22.67 17.73 27.02
C THR A 438 22.11 17.11 25.72
N PRO A 439 20.89 17.51 25.26
CA PRO A 439 20.36 17.03 24.00
C PRO A 439 21.26 17.40 22.83
N THR A 440 21.42 16.48 21.90
CA THR A 440 22.21 16.68 20.68
C THR A 440 21.30 16.72 19.47
N VAL A 441 21.71 17.46 18.41
CA VAL A 441 20.97 17.50 17.16
C VAL A 441 21.96 17.37 15.99
N ARG A 442 21.56 16.59 14.98
CA ARG A 442 22.31 16.44 13.73
C ARG A 442 21.36 16.45 12.54
N PHE A 443 21.86 16.77 11.37
CA PHE A 443 21.13 16.58 10.11
C PHE A 443 21.54 15.25 9.48
N ALA A 444 20.58 14.41 9.22
CA ALA A 444 20.75 13.16 8.50
C ALA A 444 20.26 13.36 7.06
N VAL A 445 21.13 13.18 6.09
CA VAL A 445 20.79 13.31 4.68
C VAL A 445 20.05 12.03 4.27
N ASP A 446 18.83 12.18 3.77
CA ASP A 446 18.01 11.07 3.27
C ASP A 446 18.18 10.90 1.76
N SER A 447 18.37 12.00 1.02
CA SER A 447 18.63 11.97 -0.41
C SER A 447 19.62 13.05 -0.84
N LEU A 448 20.44 12.74 -1.85
CA LEU A 448 21.45 13.64 -2.42
C LEU A 448 21.43 13.55 -3.96
N TRP A 449 21.44 14.70 -4.66
CA TRP A 449 21.56 14.78 -6.11
C TRP A 449 22.54 15.90 -6.52
N SER A 450 22.88 15.96 -7.79
CA SER A 450 23.92 16.88 -8.30
C SER A 450 23.67 18.39 -8.03
N GLY A 451 22.45 18.75 -7.66
CA GLY A 451 22.07 20.15 -7.39
C GLY A 451 21.42 20.38 -6.04
N GLY A 452 21.36 19.38 -5.12
CA GLY A 452 20.70 19.56 -3.83
C GLY A 452 20.68 18.33 -2.95
N SER A 453 20.05 18.46 -1.79
CA SER A 453 19.86 17.37 -0.82
C SER A 453 18.58 17.54 -0.03
N CYS A 454 17.96 16.44 0.39
CA CYS A 454 16.93 16.42 1.42
C CYS A 454 17.41 15.63 2.63
N GLY A 455 16.94 15.98 3.81
CA GLY A 455 17.27 15.27 5.03
C GLY A 455 16.46 15.75 6.22
N LYS A 456 16.63 15.06 7.33
CA LYS A 456 15.90 15.31 8.58
C LYS A 456 16.83 15.67 9.73
N PHE A 457 16.31 16.44 10.66
CA PHE A 457 17.00 16.74 11.92
C PHE A 457 16.71 15.61 12.92
N VAL A 458 17.76 15.01 13.43
CA VAL A 458 17.68 13.98 14.47
C VAL A 458 18.09 14.60 15.79
N ILE A 459 17.14 14.77 16.72
CA ILE A 459 17.37 15.26 18.07
C ILE A 459 17.44 14.04 18.99
N ALA A 460 18.57 13.84 19.66
CA ALA A 460 18.74 12.78 20.66
C ALA A 460 18.73 13.39 22.08
N ASN A 461 17.98 12.75 22.97
CA ASN A 461 17.87 13.11 24.38
C ASN A 461 18.51 12.03 25.26
N PRO A 462 19.76 12.21 25.69
CA PRO A 462 20.42 11.25 26.57
C PRO A 462 19.93 11.30 28.02
N GLY A 463 19.11 12.31 28.38
CA GLY A 463 18.53 12.44 29.70
C GLY A 463 17.38 11.47 29.96
N THR A 464 16.94 11.36 31.21
CA THR A 464 15.84 10.46 31.61
C THR A 464 14.44 11.08 31.45
N GLY A 465 14.33 12.43 31.45
CA GLY A 465 13.07 13.16 31.26
C GLY A 465 12.79 13.47 29.78
N ALA A 466 11.52 13.49 29.39
CA ALA A 466 11.14 13.89 28.04
C ALA A 466 11.40 15.38 27.80
N LEU A 467 11.84 15.74 26.58
CA LEU A 467 12.05 17.13 26.13
C LEU A 467 10.96 17.53 25.13
N SER A 468 10.62 18.83 25.16
CA SER A 468 9.74 19.45 24.16
C SER A 468 10.50 20.56 23.44
N PRO A 469 11.30 20.24 22.40
CA PRO A 469 12.07 21.24 21.69
C PRO A 469 11.13 22.14 20.89
N THR A 470 11.47 23.44 20.80
CA THR A 470 10.63 24.44 20.13
C THR A 470 11.21 24.91 18.80
N ALA A 471 12.53 24.84 18.64
CA ALA A 471 13.18 25.26 17.39
C ALA A 471 14.53 24.56 17.20
N ILE A 472 14.96 24.51 15.94
CA ILE A 472 16.31 24.11 15.51
C ILE A 472 16.94 25.27 14.76
N GLY A 473 18.06 25.79 15.25
CA GLY A 473 18.90 26.75 14.55
C GLY A 473 19.94 26.02 13.70
N PHE A 474 20.25 26.52 12.49
CA PHE A 474 21.27 25.94 11.63
C PHE A 474 21.80 26.93 10.60
N SER A 475 22.95 26.63 10.01
CA SER A 475 23.52 27.40 8.89
C SER A 475 23.49 26.57 7.61
N ILE A 476 23.20 27.21 6.47
CA ILE A 476 23.30 26.60 5.15
C ILE A 476 24.49 27.23 4.39
N PRO A 477 25.16 26.50 3.48
CA PRO A 477 26.24 27.08 2.66
C PRO A 477 25.78 28.27 1.84
N ALA A 478 26.69 29.18 1.56
CA ALA A 478 26.43 30.35 0.68
C ALA A 478 26.01 29.82 -0.71
N GLY A 479 24.98 30.44 -1.31
CA GLY A 479 24.44 30.02 -2.60
C GLY A 479 23.45 28.83 -2.51
N THR A 480 23.18 28.33 -1.30
CA THR A 480 22.19 27.29 -1.06
C THR A 480 20.85 27.90 -0.60
N SER A 481 19.75 27.36 -1.02
CA SER A 481 18.41 27.79 -0.61
C SER A 481 17.59 26.61 -0.10
N VAL A 482 16.70 26.86 0.88
CA VAL A 482 15.71 25.87 1.33
C VAL A 482 14.57 25.84 0.32
N THR A 483 14.27 24.69 -0.24
CA THR A 483 13.23 24.51 -1.26
C THR A 483 11.94 23.92 -0.71
N SER A 484 12.04 23.09 0.32
CA SER A 484 10.87 22.56 1.01
C SER A 484 11.19 22.21 2.46
N THR A 485 10.16 22.13 3.29
CA THR A 485 10.26 21.72 4.71
C THR A 485 9.03 20.89 5.09
N TRP A 486 9.19 19.99 6.02
CA TRP A 486 8.08 19.26 6.61
C TRP A 486 8.17 19.26 8.13
N ASN A 487 7.01 19.23 8.76
CA ASN A 487 6.87 19.29 10.21
C ASN A 487 7.66 20.41 10.88
N GLY A 488 7.69 21.61 10.24
CA GLY A 488 8.32 22.79 10.78
C GLY A 488 8.28 23.97 9.82
N ALA A 489 8.35 25.17 10.35
CA ALA A 489 8.38 26.43 9.59
C ALA A 489 9.77 27.04 9.61
N VAL A 490 10.41 27.19 8.44
CA VAL A 490 11.73 27.81 8.32
C VAL A 490 11.62 29.32 8.31
N SER A 491 12.51 29.98 9.03
CA SER A 491 12.69 31.43 9.08
C SER A 491 14.18 31.80 9.02
N GLY A 492 14.48 33.08 8.90
CA GLY A 492 15.85 33.60 8.82
C GLY A 492 16.28 34.00 7.41
N THR A 493 17.37 34.73 7.28
CA THR A 493 17.91 35.27 6.03
C THR A 493 19.39 34.92 5.86
N GLY A 494 19.91 35.07 4.63
CA GLY A 494 21.31 34.74 4.33
C GLY A 494 21.61 33.24 4.58
N THR A 495 22.70 32.96 5.26
CA THR A 495 23.11 31.59 5.59
C THR A 495 22.54 31.05 6.92
N SER A 496 22.06 31.91 7.80
CA SER A 496 21.51 31.54 9.10
C SER A 496 20.02 31.28 8.99
N ARG A 497 19.56 30.11 9.47
CA ARG A 497 18.18 29.66 9.42
C ARG A 497 17.74 29.13 10.78
N SER A 498 16.44 29.19 11.01
CA SER A 498 15.79 28.50 12.14
C SER A 498 14.54 27.81 11.64
N ILE A 499 14.28 26.60 12.12
CA ILE A 499 13.03 25.89 11.89
C ILE A 499 12.28 25.79 13.22
N THR A 500 11.06 26.34 13.25
CA THR A 500 10.15 26.21 14.40
C THR A 500 9.54 24.83 14.37
N LEU A 501 9.67 24.08 15.45
CA LEU A 501 9.14 22.74 15.58
C LEU A 501 7.64 22.75 15.93
N PRO A 502 6.87 21.74 15.51
CA PRO A 502 5.46 21.64 15.89
C PRO A 502 5.30 21.46 17.41
N SER A 503 4.19 21.91 17.95
CA SER A 503 3.90 21.86 19.40
C SER A 503 3.82 20.44 19.97
N TRP A 504 3.65 19.43 19.13
CA TRP A 504 3.63 18.02 19.50
C TRP A 504 5.03 17.38 19.48
N ALA A 505 6.08 18.07 19.01
CA ALA A 505 7.44 17.54 19.01
C ALA A 505 7.89 17.19 20.43
N ARG A 506 8.12 15.92 20.68
CA ARG A 506 8.62 15.38 21.94
C ARG A 506 9.77 14.41 21.71
N VAL A 507 10.78 14.50 22.56
CA VAL A 507 11.91 13.59 22.58
C VAL A 507 11.88 12.82 23.89
N PRO A 508 11.50 11.54 23.90
CA PRO A 508 11.49 10.74 25.13
C PRO A 508 12.86 10.71 25.81
N GLY A 509 12.89 10.50 27.13
CA GLY A 509 14.14 10.27 27.84
C GLY A 509 14.86 9.03 27.29
N GLY A 510 16.14 9.15 26.97
CA GLY A 510 16.90 8.10 26.29
C GLY A 510 16.55 7.87 24.81
N GLY A 511 15.59 8.63 24.25
CA GLY A 511 15.09 8.47 22.88
C GLY A 511 15.53 9.56 21.91
N SER A 512 14.92 9.56 20.72
CA SER A 512 15.17 10.55 19.66
C SER A 512 13.87 11.00 19.00
N TYR A 513 13.95 12.17 18.31
CA TYR A 513 12.92 12.73 17.44
C TYR A 513 13.53 13.01 16.08
N SER A 514 12.86 12.65 14.99
CA SER A 514 13.39 12.80 13.61
C SER A 514 12.33 13.14 12.56
N ASP A 515 11.19 13.67 12.96
CA ASP A 515 10.07 13.91 12.03
C ASP A 515 10.15 15.23 11.26
N THR A 516 11.05 16.13 11.66
CA THR A 516 11.25 17.44 11.00
C THR A 516 12.43 17.40 10.05
N GLY A 517 12.25 17.92 8.83
CA GLY A 517 13.31 17.98 7.84
C GLY A 517 13.13 19.07 6.80
N LEU A 518 14.07 19.13 5.86
CA LEU A 518 14.08 20.10 4.75
C LEU A 518 14.84 19.58 3.53
N CYS A 519 14.56 20.20 2.38
CA CYS A 519 15.36 20.05 1.17
C CYS A 519 16.10 21.34 0.86
N LEU A 520 17.31 21.19 0.34
CA LEU A 520 18.19 22.27 -0.09
C LEU A 520 18.46 22.17 -1.58
N GLN A 521 18.42 23.31 -2.26
CA GLN A 521 18.99 23.52 -3.59
C GLN A 521 20.38 24.10 -3.44
N GLY A 522 21.40 23.49 -4.05
CA GLY A 522 22.81 23.84 -3.90
C GLY A 522 23.63 22.70 -3.30
N THR A 523 24.93 22.90 -3.18
CA THR A 523 25.85 21.87 -2.66
C THR A 523 26.10 22.05 -1.16
N GLY A 524 25.98 20.98 -0.40
CA GLY A 524 26.27 20.90 1.02
C GLY A 524 25.03 20.64 1.89
N ALA A 525 25.28 20.39 3.16
CA ALA A 525 24.26 20.10 4.18
C ALA A 525 24.24 21.20 5.24
N PRO A 526 23.18 21.31 6.07
CA PRO A 526 23.15 22.18 7.23
C PRO A 526 24.31 21.92 8.19
N THR A 527 24.88 23.02 8.72
CA THR A 527 25.97 23.00 9.69
C THR A 527 25.61 23.85 10.91
N SER A 528 26.42 23.87 11.95
CA SER A 528 26.21 24.66 13.17
C SER A 528 24.80 24.45 13.75
N ILE A 529 24.38 23.20 13.83
CA ILE A 529 23.00 22.84 14.19
C ILE A 529 22.83 22.88 15.72
N THR A 530 21.79 23.58 16.17
CA THR A 530 21.45 23.74 17.60
C THR A 530 19.98 23.46 17.83
N VAL A 531 19.63 22.95 19.00
CA VAL A 531 18.24 22.74 19.40
C VAL A 531 17.88 23.65 20.57
N THR A 532 16.72 24.31 20.48
CA THR A 532 16.18 25.16 21.52
C THR A 532 15.10 24.39 22.28
N THR A 533 15.30 24.25 23.58
CA THR A 533 14.28 23.69 24.52
C THR A 533 13.88 24.78 25.51
N PRO A 534 12.62 24.86 25.96
CA PRO A 534 12.24 25.74 27.05
C PRO A 534 13.08 25.43 28.27
N ALA A 535 13.69 26.46 28.90
CA ALA A 535 14.40 26.30 30.17
C ALA A 535 13.38 25.93 31.25
N GLY A 536 13.45 24.71 31.77
CA GLY A 536 12.74 24.24 32.93
C GLY A 536 11.32 23.73 32.73
N THR A 537 11.21 22.51 32.28
CA THR A 537 10.09 21.60 32.65
C THR A 537 10.67 20.23 32.94
N THR A 538 11.25 20.08 34.13
CA THR A 538 11.33 18.77 34.79
C THR A 538 9.96 18.49 35.37
N ASP A 539 9.35 17.38 34.97
CA ASP A 539 8.12 16.85 35.55
C ASP A 539 8.35 16.62 37.06
N PRO A 540 7.56 17.23 37.97
CA PRO A 540 7.76 17.00 39.38
C PRO A 540 7.16 15.66 39.79
N GLY A 541 8.03 14.70 40.02
CA GLY A 541 7.70 13.53 40.83
C GLY A 541 7.18 13.97 42.21
N THR A 542 6.09 13.39 42.60
CA THR A 542 5.37 13.47 43.87
C THR A 542 6.19 13.88 45.08
N GLY A 543 5.96 15.09 45.62
CA GLY A 543 6.38 15.58 46.91
C GLY A 543 5.32 16.51 47.51
N ALA A 544 4.98 16.31 48.76
CA ALA A 544 3.87 16.84 49.55
C ALA A 544 3.71 18.38 49.59
N PRO A 545 2.54 18.92 50.00
CA PRO A 545 2.06 20.25 49.67
C PRO A 545 2.71 21.36 50.54
N GLY A 546 3.30 22.34 49.85
CA GLY A 546 3.67 23.62 50.42
C GLY A 546 2.66 24.70 50.05
N THR A 547 2.35 25.55 50.98
CA THR A 547 1.36 26.64 51.05
C THR A 547 1.36 27.54 49.77
N PRO A 548 0.21 27.97 49.25
CA PRO A 548 0.15 28.78 48.03
C PRO A 548 0.49 30.25 48.26
N ALA A 549 1.33 30.80 47.42
CA ALA A 549 1.50 32.24 47.26
C ALA A 549 0.34 32.83 46.40
N PRO A 550 -0.09 34.10 46.62
CA PRO A 550 -1.30 34.63 46.02
C PRO A 550 -1.18 34.83 44.49
N ALA A 551 -2.25 34.49 43.83
CA ALA A 551 -2.40 34.58 42.36
C ALA A 551 -2.36 36.03 41.86
N PRO A 552 -1.72 36.30 40.70
CA PRO A 552 -1.93 37.55 39.99
C PRO A 552 -3.35 37.63 39.44
N ALA A 553 -3.91 38.85 39.46
CA ALA A 553 -5.27 39.15 39.00
C ALA A 553 -5.51 38.71 37.53
N PRO A 554 -6.69 38.24 37.21
CA PRO A 554 -7.01 37.78 35.84
C PRO A 554 -7.02 38.96 34.87
N THR A 555 -6.26 38.81 33.80
CA THR A 555 -6.39 39.64 32.58
C THR A 555 -7.79 39.43 32.01
N PRO A 556 -8.53 40.48 31.65
CA PRO A 556 -9.90 40.33 31.16
C PRO A 556 -9.94 39.49 29.86
N THR A 557 -10.75 38.46 29.91
CA THR A 557 -11.13 37.65 28.76
C THR A 557 -11.76 38.56 27.72
N PRO A 558 -11.30 38.52 26.44
CA PRO A 558 -12.05 39.20 25.38
C PRO A 558 -13.44 38.57 25.28
N ALA A 559 -14.45 39.41 25.17
CA ALA A 559 -15.82 39.01 24.92
C ALA A 559 -15.90 38.08 23.69
N PRO A 560 -16.83 37.09 23.65
CA PRO A 560 -17.00 36.25 22.50
C PRO A 560 -17.39 37.10 21.29
N GLY A 561 -16.46 37.28 20.37
CA GLY A 561 -16.80 37.81 19.04
C GLY A 561 -17.64 36.76 18.33
N THR A 562 -18.73 37.23 17.71
CA THR A 562 -19.61 36.47 16.78
C THR A 562 -18.83 36.15 15.48
N GLY A 563 -17.67 35.49 15.56
CA GLY A 563 -16.90 35.00 14.44
C GLY A 563 -17.13 33.50 14.27
N SER A 564 -17.14 33.06 13.04
CA SER A 564 -17.25 31.64 12.67
C SER A 564 -16.35 30.78 13.55
N ALA A 565 -16.89 29.71 14.12
CA ALA A 565 -16.12 28.73 14.91
C ALA A 565 -15.13 27.93 14.06
N LEU A 566 -15.09 28.13 12.74
CA LEU A 566 -14.22 27.45 11.80
C LEU A 566 -13.08 28.36 11.36
N VAL A 567 -11.87 27.83 11.44
CA VAL A 567 -10.63 28.46 10.94
C VAL A 567 -10.12 27.65 9.76
N VAL A 568 -9.77 28.36 8.69
CA VAL A 568 -9.30 27.76 7.43
C VAL A 568 -7.82 28.03 7.24
N ALA A 569 -7.07 27.00 6.86
CA ALA A 569 -5.69 27.12 6.39
C ALA A 569 -5.61 26.56 4.96
N VAL A 570 -5.04 27.34 4.06
CA VAL A 570 -4.72 26.92 2.68
C VAL A 570 -3.26 26.48 2.68
N ASN A 571 -3.02 25.24 2.30
CA ASN A 571 -1.67 24.66 2.24
C ASN A 571 -1.20 24.65 0.79
N GLN A 572 0.07 24.96 0.59
CA GLN A 572 0.71 24.92 -0.72
C GLN A 572 1.23 23.50 -0.99
N ASP A 573 0.55 22.76 -1.88
CA ASP A 573 0.95 21.39 -2.22
C ASP A 573 1.97 21.39 -3.37
N SER A 574 1.67 22.12 -4.45
CA SER A 574 2.62 22.31 -5.57
C SER A 574 2.32 23.57 -6.37
N THR A 575 3.34 24.08 -7.06
CA THR A 575 3.23 25.22 -7.99
C THR A 575 4.20 25.00 -9.15
N TRP A 576 3.75 25.28 -10.38
CA TRP A 576 4.55 25.23 -11.60
C TRP A 576 4.23 26.46 -12.47
N ASP A 577 4.96 26.68 -13.54
CA ASP A 577 4.90 27.90 -14.36
C ASP A 577 3.50 28.27 -14.86
N THR A 578 2.61 27.28 -15.01
CA THR A 578 1.27 27.46 -15.60
C THR A 578 0.14 27.00 -14.67
N GLY A 579 0.41 26.67 -13.40
CA GLY A 579 -0.62 26.19 -12.48
C GLY A 579 -0.15 25.99 -11.05
N LEU A 580 -1.10 25.61 -10.21
CA LEU A 580 -0.88 25.31 -8.79
C LEU A 580 -1.85 24.25 -8.29
N CYS A 581 -1.45 23.53 -7.22
CA CYS A 581 -2.36 22.74 -6.39
C CYS A 581 -2.32 23.25 -4.95
N ARG A 582 -3.49 23.24 -4.31
CA ARG A 582 -3.66 23.67 -2.91
C ARG A 582 -4.58 22.69 -2.20
N SER A 583 -4.26 22.38 -0.96
CA SER A 583 -5.18 21.72 -0.04
C SER A 583 -5.67 22.67 1.04
N VAL A 584 -6.85 22.41 1.55
CA VAL A 584 -7.51 23.28 2.53
C VAL A 584 -7.82 22.47 3.78
N THR A 585 -7.29 22.92 4.91
CA THR A 585 -7.58 22.36 6.22
C THR A 585 -8.58 23.28 6.94
N VAL A 586 -9.66 22.69 7.47
CA VAL A 586 -10.66 23.41 8.27
C VAL A 586 -10.60 22.91 9.71
N ARG A 587 -10.45 23.82 10.66
CA ARG A 587 -10.41 23.54 12.09
C ARG A 587 -11.62 24.11 12.81
N ASN A 588 -12.25 23.33 13.65
CA ASN A 588 -13.29 23.79 14.56
C ASN A 588 -12.65 24.33 15.85
N THR A 589 -12.68 25.65 16.04
CA THR A 589 -12.19 26.31 17.26
C THR A 589 -13.29 26.58 18.28
N GLY A 590 -14.54 26.21 17.95
CA GLY A 590 -15.70 26.31 18.85
C GLY A 590 -15.77 25.19 19.87
N ALA A 591 -16.70 25.31 20.81
CA ALA A 591 -16.92 24.34 21.89
C ALA A 591 -17.93 23.22 21.51
N THR A 592 -18.57 23.31 20.35
CA THR A 592 -19.57 22.34 19.87
C THR A 592 -19.14 21.71 18.55
N GLU A 593 -19.56 20.47 18.32
CA GLU A 593 -19.34 19.78 17.03
C GLU A 593 -20.05 20.52 15.90
N VAL A 594 -19.32 20.80 14.82
CA VAL A 594 -19.88 21.27 13.55
C VAL A 594 -20.31 20.06 12.74
N ARG A 595 -21.59 20.03 12.29
CA ARG A 595 -22.18 18.88 11.58
C ARG A 595 -22.48 19.15 10.11
N GLY A 596 -22.08 20.30 9.61
CA GLY A 596 -22.18 20.74 8.24
C GLY A 596 -21.46 22.05 8.07
N TRP A 597 -20.76 22.23 6.98
CA TRP A 597 -20.04 23.47 6.67
C TRP A 597 -19.85 23.62 5.18
N ARG A 598 -19.56 24.83 4.74
CA ARG A 598 -19.21 25.17 3.37
C ARG A 598 -17.91 25.94 3.37
N LEU A 599 -17.10 25.73 2.36
CA LEU A 599 -15.88 26.49 2.09
C LEU A 599 -16.17 27.43 0.90
N ALA A 600 -15.68 28.66 0.98
CA ALA A 600 -15.74 29.61 -0.12
C ALA A 600 -14.39 30.29 -0.29
N PHE A 601 -13.99 30.57 -1.54
CA PHE A 601 -12.79 31.34 -1.87
C PHE A 601 -12.94 32.01 -3.25
N THR A 602 -12.10 32.99 -3.52
CA THR A 602 -12.05 33.68 -4.82
C THR A 602 -10.85 33.21 -5.61
N LEU A 603 -11.05 32.89 -6.88
CA LEU A 603 -10.00 32.54 -7.83
C LEU A 603 -10.26 33.30 -9.15
N PRO A 604 -9.25 34.03 -9.72
CA PRO A 604 -9.46 34.79 -10.96
C PRO A 604 -10.05 33.93 -12.08
N THR A 605 -10.88 34.54 -12.93
CA THR A 605 -11.51 33.83 -14.06
C THR A 605 -10.52 33.25 -15.06
N SER A 606 -9.30 33.79 -15.11
CA SER A 606 -8.18 33.23 -15.89
C SER A 606 -7.63 31.91 -15.35
N SER A 607 -7.90 31.59 -14.08
CA SER A 607 -7.51 30.33 -13.45
C SER A 607 -8.67 29.33 -13.57
N VAL A 608 -8.41 28.18 -14.14
CA VAL A 608 -9.41 27.11 -14.31
C VAL A 608 -9.08 25.97 -13.36
N ILE A 609 -10.02 25.62 -12.45
CA ILE A 609 -9.88 24.42 -11.63
C ILE A 609 -9.96 23.21 -12.57
N ARG A 610 -8.90 22.44 -12.61
CA ARG A 610 -8.76 21.28 -13.49
C ARG A 610 -9.04 19.98 -12.77
N ASP A 611 -8.77 19.94 -11.48
CA ASP A 611 -9.01 18.80 -10.63
C ASP A 611 -9.33 19.25 -9.21
N SER A 612 -10.15 18.47 -8.50
CA SER A 612 -10.51 18.72 -7.11
C SER A 612 -10.88 17.41 -6.41
N TRP A 613 -10.57 17.33 -5.11
CA TRP A 613 -10.83 16.15 -4.29
C TRP A 613 -11.43 16.53 -2.94
N ASN A 614 -12.08 15.57 -2.31
CA ASN A 614 -12.73 15.68 -1.01
C ASN A 614 -13.88 16.71 -0.92
N GLY A 615 -14.44 17.14 -2.06
CA GLY A 615 -15.58 18.07 -2.08
C GLY A 615 -16.14 18.29 -3.47
N THR A 616 -17.35 18.81 -3.53
CA THR A 616 -17.99 19.22 -4.78
C THR A 616 -17.84 20.73 -4.97
N VAL A 617 -17.29 21.13 -6.10
CA VAL A 617 -17.02 22.51 -6.46
C VAL A 617 -18.19 23.09 -7.27
N SER A 618 -18.64 24.29 -6.90
CA SER A 618 -19.50 25.14 -7.70
C SER A 618 -18.82 26.48 -7.89
N ARG A 619 -18.81 27.01 -9.13
CA ARG A 619 -18.13 28.26 -9.44
C ARG A 619 -19.06 29.22 -10.21
N VAL A 620 -19.13 30.47 -9.75
CA VAL A 620 -19.81 31.56 -10.44
C VAL A 620 -18.89 32.77 -10.55
N GLY A 621 -18.39 33.03 -11.76
CA GLY A 621 -17.38 34.07 -11.98
C GLY A 621 -16.05 33.71 -11.28
N GLU A 622 -15.61 34.55 -10.36
CA GLU A 622 -14.41 34.35 -9.54
C GLU A 622 -14.72 33.61 -8.22
N GLN A 623 -15.98 33.60 -7.79
CA GLN A 623 -16.39 32.92 -6.57
C GLN A 623 -16.43 31.42 -6.76
N VAL A 624 -15.75 30.71 -5.85
CA VAL A 624 -15.73 29.25 -5.77
C VAL A 624 -16.35 28.83 -4.44
N ASP A 625 -17.39 28.03 -4.49
CA ASP A 625 -18.06 27.43 -3.35
C ASP A 625 -17.81 25.92 -3.34
N VAL A 626 -17.47 25.37 -2.18
CA VAL A 626 -17.19 23.95 -2.01
C VAL A 626 -18.08 23.35 -0.93
N THR A 627 -18.76 22.27 -1.30
CA THR A 627 -19.46 21.41 -0.36
C THR A 627 -18.53 20.24 -0.03
N PRO A 628 -18.13 20.05 1.23
CA PRO A 628 -17.23 18.97 1.61
C PRO A 628 -17.84 17.58 1.38
N ALA A 629 -17.01 16.58 1.20
CA ALA A 629 -17.45 15.20 1.18
C ALA A 629 -18.14 14.83 2.51
N ALA A 630 -19.05 13.87 2.48
CA ALA A 630 -19.88 13.53 3.64
C ALA A 630 -19.05 13.16 4.89
N TRP A 631 -17.92 12.48 4.73
CA TRP A 631 -17.02 12.12 5.82
C TRP A 631 -16.33 13.32 6.46
N ALA A 632 -16.11 14.41 5.69
CA ALA A 632 -15.47 15.64 6.15
C ALA A 632 -16.47 16.66 6.69
N SER A 633 -17.77 16.38 6.65
CA SER A 633 -18.84 17.32 7.04
C SER A 633 -18.95 17.53 8.57
N ARG A 634 -18.32 16.67 9.38
CA ARG A 634 -18.33 16.73 10.84
C ARG A 634 -16.95 17.05 11.39
N ILE A 635 -16.88 18.08 12.24
CA ILE A 635 -15.62 18.47 12.88
C ILE A 635 -15.90 18.66 14.37
N ALA A 636 -15.35 17.79 15.20
CA ALA A 636 -15.45 17.90 16.67
C ALA A 636 -14.69 19.12 17.20
N PRO A 637 -15.02 19.63 18.39
CA PRO A 637 -14.32 20.74 19.02
C PRO A 637 -12.81 20.52 19.06
N GLY A 638 -12.04 21.51 18.61
CA GLY A 638 -10.58 21.47 18.58
C GLY A 638 -9.98 20.62 17.45
N GLN A 639 -10.77 19.85 16.72
CA GLN A 639 -10.30 19.00 15.63
C GLN A 639 -10.16 19.74 14.30
N SER A 640 -9.31 19.20 13.44
CA SER A 640 -9.10 19.68 12.06
C SER A 640 -9.40 18.56 11.09
N VAL A 641 -9.86 18.93 9.89
CA VAL A 641 -10.05 18.02 8.76
C VAL A 641 -9.34 18.59 7.53
N SER A 642 -8.62 17.74 6.79
CA SER A 642 -8.09 18.08 5.46
C SER A 642 -9.27 18.00 4.48
N ALA A 643 -9.94 19.11 4.33
CA ALA A 643 -11.33 19.15 3.95
C ALA A 643 -11.56 19.15 2.45
N PHE A 644 -10.60 19.65 1.68
CA PHE A 644 -10.73 19.87 0.25
C PHE A 644 -9.37 20.11 -0.36
N GLY A 645 -9.20 19.76 -1.62
CA GLY A 645 -8.03 20.17 -2.40
C GLY A 645 -8.40 20.38 -3.86
N PHE A 646 -7.59 21.15 -4.56
CA PHE A 646 -7.77 21.43 -5.99
C PHE A 646 -6.46 21.76 -6.69
N CYS A 647 -6.42 21.50 -7.99
CA CYS A 647 -5.40 21.97 -8.90
C CYS A 647 -6.02 22.92 -9.92
N ALA A 648 -5.38 24.06 -10.17
CA ALA A 648 -5.85 25.04 -11.14
C ALA A 648 -4.75 25.43 -12.12
N SER A 649 -5.15 25.82 -13.35
CA SER A 649 -4.29 26.53 -14.27
C SER A 649 -4.14 27.99 -13.83
N GLY A 650 -2.98 28.59 -14.12
CA GLY A 650 -2.61 29.92 -13.63
C GLY A 650 -1.96 29.87 -12.24
N THR A 651 -1.19 30.90 -11.93
CA THR A 651 -0.38 30.99 -10.69
C THR A 651 -1.00 31.86 -9.60
N ALA A 652 -2.26 32.27 -9.79
CA ALA A 652 -2.96 33.11 -8.83
C ALA A 652 -3.43 32.28 -7.62
N GLU A 653 -3.02 32.72 -6.42
CA GLU A 653 -3.45 32.10 -5.16
C GLU A 653 -4.94 32.34 -4.89
N PRO A 654 -5.61 31.39 -4.24
CA PRO A 654 -6.97 31.59 -3.77
C PRO A 654 -6.97 32.65 -2.67
N THR A 655 -7.93 33.59 -2.74
CA THR A 655 -8.07 34.68 -1.77
C THR A 655 -9.45 34.62 -1.11
N GLY A 656 -9.60 35.30 0.03
CA GLY A 656 -10.88 35.34 0.75
C GLY A 656 -11.37 33.99 1.24
N THR A 657 -10.45 33.02 1.46
CA THR A 657 -10.83 31.66 1.85
C THR A 657 -11.42 31.64 3.25
N GLY A 658 -12.66 31.13 3.36
CA GLY A 658 -13.39 31.04 4.62
C GLY A 658 -14.33 29.84 4.65
N ALA A 659 -14.57 29.31 5.84
CA ALA A 659 -15.55 28.24 6.08
C ALA A 659 -16.65 28.70 7.03
N THR A 660 -17.87 28.32 6.71
CA THR A 660 -19.08 28.64 7.49
C THR A 660 -19.81 27.35 7.86
N ALA A 661 -20.19 27.22 9.13
CA ALA A 661 -21.08 26.13 9.56
C ALA A 661 -22.49 26.32 8.94
N VAL A 662 -23.13 25.21 8.53
CA VAL A 662 -24.45 25.18 7.84
C VAL A 662 -25.46 24.46 8.71
#